data_4e4b8be38d18534abac3143341bde94b
#
_entry.id   4e4b8be38d18534abac3143341bde94b
#
_cell.length_a   1.000
_cell.length_b   1.000
_cell.length_c   1.000
_cell.angle_alpha   90.00
_cell.angle_beta   90.00
_cell.angle_gamma   90.00
#
_symmetry.space_group_name_H-M   'P 1'
#
loop_
_entity.id
_entity.type
_entity.pdbx_description
1 polymer ?
#
loop_
_entity_poly.entity_id
_entity_poly.type
_entity_poly.pdbx_seq_one_letter_code
_entity_poly.pdbx_strand_id
1 'polypeptide(L)'
;MKSRYYFLVVIFALVAVIWIAYLFCIQILDPFHLAGARRMRYTPQKEILIPRRGSILDAQGNLLVSSVIYYQIDIDRSSVASWAKEEKIPLEKAFEKYAEVISSHTTLNKDDVIKRLNYGNKTSSIQISNKISEVELDKLIKELKTKDMPGLVHSFASMKRIYSKDILAARVLGSVREVSDGYDPATNSKSLYKLAGVCGIESTYDKYLSGNYGWKEVVLDANHQPVPYPNLHSKKPENGYNLYLTIDSKIQEIVENALYEGMEHYGAKNAGAIVMDPNTGKILAMAGVSGEDKTEDPNFVRVKSNIPVSFMFEPGSTMKPLTMLPAIEHKLVKPTETFQCGRYQVGRRIISDTHQYGELTPREIITKSSNVGIAKIAERIGPTRLYENFIALGFGQKTALNLAGESSGMFAKLQNWDGYTLHSIAFGQGISTTALQLATAYSAIANGGKLMKPIIVETIKDDEGKIIEQFEPSVLRNVASTAATDTIKSYLQGVVDSGTARHIKMDYIQVGGKTGTAQKNITGTKGYSQGKYSSVFIGMFPIEKPQMVVVVFFDEPAPGFHYGSTSSAPTFKKIVENILFMPDCQILPYNERLMQTSLTMPKLTGMHLFQAENTLSRYGFQYKVEGPDSASIVIDQYPKAGVTVDPHYPITLKIGPNADKKAPVYETGTMPNLVGLSLREALKQASIQGLAVNIRGSGMVRSQSVLPGSRILKGSKCYLEASL
;
A
#
# COMPACT_ATOMS: atom_id res chain seq x y z
N MET A 1 52.12 -70.17 53.12
CA MET A 1 52.14 -69.00 52.26
C MET A 1 51.40 -69.19 50.91
N LYS A 2 51.65 -70.30 50.19
CA LYS A 2 51.05 -70.56 48.86
C LYS A 2 49.49 -70.55 48.87
N SER A 3 48.82 -71.12 49.88
CA SER A 3 47.37 -71.17 50.00
C SER A 3 46.74 -69.80 50.18
N ARG A 4 47.34 -68.85 50.91
CA ARG A 4 46.87 -67.48 51.10
C ARG A 4 47.00 -66.63 49.79
N TYR A 5 48.04 -66.96 49.04
CA TYR A 5 48.25 -66.28 47.74
C TYR A 5 47.16 -66.70 46.71
N TYR A 6 46.91 -68.04 46.64
CA TYR A 6 45.83 -68.54 45.77
C TYR A 6 44.43 -67.94 46.16
N PHE A 7 44.17 -67.83 47.45
CA PHE A 7 42.94 -67.25 47.95
C PHE A 7 42.80 -65.77 47.54
N LEU A 8 43.85 -64.97 47.63
CA LEU A 8 43.87 -63.59 47.15
C LEU A 8 43.68 -63.49 45.63
N VAL A 9 44.33 -64.32 44.87
CA VAL A 9 44.19 -64.39 43.41
C VAL A 9 42.74 -64.70 42.99
N VAL A 10 42.12 -65.67 43.70
CA VAL A 10 40.71 -66.04 43.44
C VAL A 10 39.77 -64.85 43.77
N ILE A 11 40.02 -64.17 44.88
CA ILE A 11 39.23 -62.98 45.23
C ILE A 11 39.38 -61.88 44.16
N PHE A 12 40.59 -61.57 43.72
CA PHE A 12 40.83 -60.57 42.68
C PHE A 12 40.21 -60.99 41.36
N ALA A 13 40.27 -62.28 40.99
CA ALA A 13 39.60 -62.75 39.79
C ALA A 13 38.07 -62.63 39.89
N LEU A 14 37.50 -62.94 41.05
CA LEU A 14 36.06 -62.78 41.29
C LEU A 14 35.62 -61.33 41.23
N VAL A 15 36.34 -60.38 41.82
CA VAL A 15 36.09 -58.92 41.73
C VAL A 15 36.17 -58.43 40.28
N ALA A 16 37.19 -58.92 39.53
CA ALA A 16 37.32 -58.55 38.11
C ALA A 16 36.16 -59.08 37.29
N VAL A 17 35.67 -60.28 37.51
CA VAL A 17 34.49 -60.85 36.83
C VAL A 17 33.24 -60.04 37.18
N ILE A 18 33.05 -59.68 38.45
CA ILE A 18 31.93 -58.85 38.89
C ILE A 18 31.98 -57.44 38.18
N TRP A 19 33.16 -56.86 38.12
CA TRP A 19 33.33 -55.55 37.41
C TRP A 19 33.05 -55.64 35.91
N ILE A 20 33.52 -56.74 35.26
CA ILE A 20 33.24 -56.96 33.83
C ILE A 20 31.73 -57.16 33.59
N ALA A 21 31.09 -57.99 34.46
CA ALA A 21 29.64 -58.18 34.38
C ALA A 21 28.85 -56.88 34.62
N TYR A 22 29.31 -56.07 35.59
CA TYR A 22 28.70 -54.74 35.85
C TYR A 22 28.89 -53.80 34.68
N LEU A 23 30.06 -53.71 34.07
CA LEU A 23 30.31 -52.90 32.88
C LEU A 23 29.49 -53.40 31.67
N PHE A 24 29.37 -54.70 31.50
CA PHE A 24 28.56 -55.34 30.49
C PHE A 24 27.06 -54.94 30.67
N CYS A 25 26.56 -55.04 31.91
CA CYS A 25 25.20 -54.59 32.23
C CYS A 25 24.98 -53.14 31.88
N ILE A 26 25.89 -52.24 32.25
CA ILE A 26 25.71 -50.77 31.96
C ILE A 26 25.88 -50.45 30.49
N GLN A 27 26.85 -51.07 29.79
CA GLN A 27 27.20 -50.69 28.42
C GLN A 27 26.39 -51.43 27.35
N ILE A 28 25.96 -52.66 27.62
CA ILE A 28 25.28 -53.51 26.64
C ILE A 28 23.78 -53.65 26.95
N LEU A 29 23.43 -53.97 28.20
CA LEU A 29 22.04 -54.17 28.61
C LEU A 29 21.31 -52.86 28.91
N ASP A 30 22.06 -51.80 29.23
CA ASP A 30 21.56 -50.44 29.51
C ASP A 30 20.27 -50.39 30.37
N PRO A 31 20.24 -51.09 31.55
CA PRO A 31 19.03 -51.19 32.38
C PRO A 31 18.56 -49.85 32.90
N PHE A 32 19.42 -48.85 32.89
CA PHE A 32 19.10 -47.44 33.27
C PHE A 32 18.82 -46.54 32.08
N HIS A 33 18.74 -47.09 30.86
CA HIS A 33 18.52 -46.32 29.62
C HIS A 33 19.51 -45.14 29.42
N LEU A 34 20.74 -45.29 29.92
CA LEU A 34 21.76 -44.24 29.83
C LEU A 34 22.20 -43.98 28.39
N ALA A 35 22.23 -45.01 27.55
CA ALA A 35 22.49 -44.83 26.12
C ALA A 35 21.34 -44.09 25.42
N GLY A 36 20.09 -44.37 25.81
CA GLY A 36 18.93 -43.66 25.34
C GLY A 36 18.94 -42.18 25.76
N ALA A 37 19.25 -41.93 27.03
CA ALA A 37 19.38 -40.56 27.55
C ALA A 37 20.56 -39.80 26.88
N ARG A 38 21.68 -40.47 26.58
CA ARG A 38 22.78 -39.89 25.81
C ARG A 38 22.41 -39.64 24.33
N ARG A 39 21.75 -40.63 23.70
CA ARG A 39 21.24 -40.43 22.32
C ARG A 39 20.26 -39.26 22.24
N MET A 40 19.34 -39.13 23.20
CA MET A 40 18.43 -37.95 23.25
C MET A 40 19.17 -36.62 23.41
N ARG A 41 20.29 -36.56 24.15
CA ARG A 41 21.07 -35.32 24.32
C ARG A 41 21.80 -34.84 23.05
N TYR A 42 22.15 -35.77 22.15
CA TYR A 42 22.93 -35.47 20.93
C TYR A 42 22.16 -35.81 19.66
N THR A 43 20.82 -35.95 19.74
CA THR A 43 20.00 -36.11 18.54
C THR A 43 19.85 -34.73 17.86
N PRO A 44 20.17 -34.63 16.58
CA PRO A 44 19.93 -33.40 15.84
C PRO A 44 18.46 -33.01 15.94
N GLN A 45 18.21 -31.78 16.33
CA GLN A 45 16.88 -31.17 16.34
C GLN A 45 16.77 -30.25 15.14
N LYS A 46 15.57 -30.17 14.53
CA LYS A 46 15.33 -29.24 13.45
C LYS A 46 14.90 -27.90 14.00
N GLU A 47 15.66 -26.85 13.67
CA GLU A 47 15.29 -25.47 13.88
C GLU A 47 14.67 -24.93 12.59
N ILE A 48 13.45 -24.41 12.66
CA ILE A 48 12.75 -23.84 11.51
C ILE A 48 13.33 -22.48 11.17
N LEU A 49 13.60 -22.28 9.88
CA LEU A 49 14.03 -21.01 9.32
C LEU A 49 12.83 -20.34 8.64
N ILE A 50 12.46 -19.17 9.12
CA ILE A 50 11.28 -18.45 8.68
C ILE A 50 11.62 -17.64 7.42
N PRO A 51 10.84 -17.80 6.33
CA PRO A 51 11.05 -17.03 5.13
C PRO A 51 10.67 -15.57 5.37
N ARG A 52 11.31 -14.64 4.66
CA ARG A 52 10.89 -13.24 4.61
C ARG A 52 9.69 -13.11 3.68
N ARG A 53 8.70 -12.34 4.11
CA ARG A 53 7.59 -11.98 3.23
C ARG A 53 8.07 -11.01 2.17
N GLY A 54 7.76 -11.26 0.90
CA GLY A 54 8.18 -10.47 -0.24
C GLY A 54 7.78 -9.00 -0.15
N SER A 55 8.49 -8.14 -0.84
CA SER A 55 8.25 -6.70 -0.87
C SER A 55 7.18 -6.33 -1.89
N ILE A 56 6.56 -5.15 -1.71
CA ILE A 56 5.64 -4.56 -2.69
C ILE A 56 6.24 -3.23 -3.13
N LEU A 57 6.39 -3.06 -4.44
CA LEU A 57 7.01 -1.89 -5.08
C LEU A 57 5.99 -1.23 -6.01
N ASP A 58 6.18 0.07 -6.28
CA ASP A 58 5.38 0.80 -7.27
C ASP A 58 5.88 0.56 -8.71
N ALA A 59 5.28 1.24 -9.68
CA ALA A 59 5.61 1.11 -11.10
C ALA A 59 7.04 1.54 -11.46
N GLN A 60 7.67 2.39 -10.65
CA GLN A 60 9.06 2.85 -10.80
C GLN A 60 10.06 2.03 -9.97
N GLY A 61 9.60 1.00 -9.26
CA GLY A 61 10.43 0.20 -8.38
C GLY A 61 10.70 0.85 -7.01
N ASN A 62 9.95 1.88 -6.63
CA ASN A 62 10.02 2.45 -5.29
C ASN A 62 9.35 1.51 -4.28
N LEU A 63 9.99 1.30 -3.14
CA LEU A 63 9.50 0.38 -2.14
C LEU A 63 8.28 0.97 -1.40
N LEU A 64 7.15 0.27 -1.48
CA LEU A 64 5.93 0.61 -0.75
C LEU A 64 5.82 -0.17 0.55
N VAL A 65 6.13 -1.47 0.52
CA VAL A 65 6.00 -2.36 1.68
C VAL A 65 7.17 -3.34 1.74
N SER A 66 7.73 -3.53 2.94
CA SER A 66 8.79 -4.51 3.21
C SER A 66 8.57 -5.23 4.54
N SER A 67 9.40 -6.22 4.83
CA SER A 67 9.38 -6.95 6.10
C SER A 67 10.70 -6.81 6.85
N VAL A 68 10.62 -6.61 8.17
CA VAL A 68 11.76 -6.58 9.07
C VAL A 68 11.61 -7.70 10.09
N ILE A 69 12.66 -8.52 10.22
CA ILE A 69 12.73 -9.58 11.21
C ILE A 69 13.35 -9.03 12.49
N TYR A 70 12.73 -9.33 13.61
CA TYR A 70 13.24 -9.06 14.93
C TYR A 70 13.63 -10.37 15.63
N TYR A 71 14.71 -10.30 16.38
CA TYR A 71 15.24 -11.39 17.17
C TYR A 71 15.09 -11.09 18.66
N GLN A 72 14.84 -12.15 19.42
CA GLN A 72 15.03 -12.16 20.85
C GLN A 72 16.50 -12.45 21.14
N ILE A 73 17.08 -11.72 22.09
CA ILE A 73 18.38 -12.03 22.66
C ILE A 73 18.26 -12.31 24.15
N ASP A 74 18.86 -13.42 24.53
CA ASP A 74 18.98 -13.85 25.92
C ASP A 74 20.46 -13.91 26.28
N ILE A 75 20.80 -13.67 27.54
CA ILE A 75 22.14 -13.85 28.05
C ILE A 75 22.15 -14.99 29.07
N ASP A 76 22.91 -16.04 28.78
CA ASP A 76 23.20 -17.09 29.72
C ASP A 76 24.22 -16.60 30.76
N ARG A 77 23.72 -16.25 31.94
CA ARG A 77 24.53 -15.71 33.02
C ARG A 77 25.47 -16.72 33.64
N SER A 78 25.24 -18.02 33.45
CA SER A 78 26.18 -19.08 33.89
C SER A 78 27.46 -19.05 33.05
N SER A 79 27.33 -18.89 31.75
CA SER A 79 28.46 -18.67 30.83
C SER A 79 29.20 -17.37 31.13
N VAL A 80 28.48 -16.28 31.41
CA VAL A 80 29.09 -15.01 31.80
C VAL A 80 29.85 -15.13 33.13
N ALA A 81 29.32 -15.86 34.11
CA ALA A 81 29.99 -16.09 35.39
C ALA A 81 31.26 -16.93 35.23
N SER A 82 31.27 -17.92 34.34
CA SER A 82 32.46 -18.71 34.01
C SER A 82 33.53 -17.85 33.34
N TRP A 83 33.15 -17.03 32.35
CA TRP A 83 34.02 -16.08 31.69
C TRP A 83 34.59 -15.03 32.68
N ALA A 84 33.76 -14.49 33.59
CA ALA A 84 34.22 -13.56 34.62
C ALA A 84 35.29 -14.16 35.52
N LYS A 85 35.20 -15.45 35.86
CA LYS A 85 36.23 -16.19 36.63
C LYS A 85 37.55 -16.35 35.85
N GLU A 86 37.48 -16.66 34.56
CA GLU A 86 38.64 -16.76 33.66
C GLU A 86 39.35 -15.40 33.53
N GLU A 87 38.59 -14.31 33.34
CA GLU A 87 39.08 -12.95 33.25
C GLU A 87 39.49 -12.35 34.62
N LYS A 88 39.23 -13.05 35.72
CA LYS A 88 39.54 -12.60 37.12
C LYS A 88 38.86 -11.28 37.47
N ILE A 89 37.62 -11.05 37.01
CA ILE A 89 36.83 -9.88 37.30
C ILE A 89 35.57 -10.24 38.12
N PRO A 90 35.04 -9.32 38.95
CA PRO A 90 33.76 -9.51 39.63
C PRO A 90 32.63 -9.64 38.65
N LEU A 91 31.59 -10.46 38.96
CA LEU A 91 30.44 -10.71 38.09
C LEU A 91 29.69 -9.42 37.71
N GLU A 92 29.61 -8.47 38.64
CA GLU A 92 28.98 -7.17 38.38
C GLU A 92 29.72 -6.38 37.29
N LYS A 93 31.07 -6.37 37.34
CA LYS A 93 31.88 -5.76 36.27
C LYS A 93 31.75 -6.52 34.93
N ALA A 94 31.56 -7.83 34.97
CA ALA A 94 31.26 -8.59 33.75
C ALA A 94 29.92 -8.15 33.15
N PHE A 95 28.88 -7.98 33.96
CA PHE A 95 27.60 -7.48 33.51
C PHE A 95 27.65 -6.07 32.93
N GLU A 96 28.46 -5.17 33.52
CA GLU A 96 28.71 -3.83 32.97
C GLU A 96 29.35 -3.89 31.58
N LYS A 97 30.38 -4.74 31.39
CA LYS A 97 31.01 -4.94 30.08
C LYS A 97 30.04 -5.49 29.03
N TYR A 98 29.21 -6.47 29.39
CA TYR A 98 28.16 -6.98 28.49
C TYR A 98 27.13 -5.89 28.14
N ALA A 99 26.67 -5.12 29.13
CA ALA A 99 25.74 -4.03 28.90
C ALA A 99 26.33 -2.94 27.99
N GLU A 100 27.61 -2.63 28.13
CA GLU A 100 28.32 -1.69 27.27
C GLU A 100 28.38 -2.17 25.81
N VAL A 101 28.77 -3.43 25.60
CA VAL A 101 28.80 -4.02 24.24
C VAL A 101 27.39 -4.09 23.63
N ILE A 102 26.39 -4.54 24.39
CA ILE A 102 25.02 -4.60 23.92
C ILE A 102 24.49 -3.22 23.56
N SER A 103 24.66 -2.23 24.43
CA SER A 103 24.15 -0.87 24.20
C SER A 103 24.88 -0.12 23.08
N SER A 104 26.16 -0.43 22.81
CA SER A 104 26.91 0.19 21.71
C SER A 104 26.50 -0.34 20.32
N HIS A 105 25.90 -1.53 20.24
CA HIS A 105 25.54 -2.19 18.98
C HIS A 105 24.03 -2.35 18.80
N THR A 106 23.24 -1.92 19.78
CA THR A 106 21.77 -1.96 19.76
C THR A 106 21.18 -0.64 20.22
N THR A 107 19.88 -0.49 20.06
CA THR A 107 19.14 0.69 20.56
C THR A 107 18.81 0.60 22.06
N LEU A 108 19.32 -0.40 22.77
CA LEU A 108 19.02 -0.60 24.20
C LEU A 108 19.85 0.34 25.10
N ASN A 109 19.20 0.84 26.14
CA ASN A 109 19.89 1.65 27.15
C ASN A 109 20.76 0.76 28.04
N LYS A 110 22.00 1.20 28.30
CA LYS A 110 22.98 0.47 29.13
C LYS A 110 22.45 0.15 30.54
N ASP A 111 21.82 1.11 31.20
CA ASP A 111 21.33 0.95 32.57
C ASP A 111 20.16 -0.08 32.63
N ASP A 112 19.29 -0.10 31.59
CA ASP A 112 18.22 -1.07 31.50
C ASP A 112 18.75 -2.49 31.27
N VAL A 113 19.81 -2.64 30.48
CA VAL A 113 20.49 -3.92 30.29
C VAL A 113 21.14 -4.39 31.60
N ILE A 114 21.82 -3.50 32.34
CA ILE A 114 22.42 -3.83 33.65
C ILE A 114 21.34 -4.24 34.64
N LYS A 115 20.22 -3.51 34.72
CA LYS A 115 19.10 -3.89 35.60
C LYS A 115 18.56 -5.28 35.27
N ARG A 116 18.39 -5.61 33.99
CA ARG A 116 17.95 -6.93 33.56
C ARG A 116 18.97 -8.04 33.92
N LEU A 117 20.25 -7.83 33.63
CA LEU A 117 21.31 -8.78 33.98
C LEU A 117 21.39 -9.06 35.49
N ASN A 118 21.06 -8.10 36.33
CA ASN A 118 21.03 -8.25 37.78
C ASN A 118 19.72 -8.78 38.36
N TYR A 119 18.67 -8.91 37.54
CA TYR A 119 17.34 -9.31 38.03
C TYR A 119 17.27 -10.82 38.33
N GLY A 120 16.74 -11.18 39.51
CA GLY A 120 16.46 -12.57 39.90
C GLY A 120 17.69 -13.43 40.13
N ASN A 121 17.59 -14.75 39.89
CA ASN A 121 18.67 -15.70 40.07
C ASN A 121 19.79 -15.50 39.02
N LYS A 122 20.99 -15.12 39.46
CA LYS A 122 22.15 -14.80 38.60
C LYS A 122 22.78 -16.00 37.86
N THR A 123 22.26 -17.21 38.01
CA THR A 123 22.76 -18.42 37.32
C THR A 123 21.89 -18.89 36.15
N SER A 124 20.74 -18.27 35.93
CA SER A 124 19.82 -18.61 34.84
C SER A 124 19.97 -17.69 33.63
N SER A 125 19.56 -18.17 32.47
CA SER A 125 19.41 -17.31 31.29
C SER A 125 18.37 -16.21 31.52
N ILE A 126 18.60 -15.02 30.95
CA ILE A 126 17.67 -13.89 31.06
C ILE A 126 17.47 -13.20 29.71
N GLN A 127 16.22 -12.94 29.40
CA GLN A 127 15.84 -12.19 28.20
C GLN A 127 16.23 -10.72 28.35
N ILE A 128 17.03 -10.24 27.41
CA ILE A 128 17.44 -8.83 27.36
C ILE A 128 16.47 -8.02 26.47
N SER A 129 16.14 -8.53 25.29
CA SER A 129 15.21 -7.88 24.38
C SER A 129 14.61 -8.88 23.38
N ASN A 130 13.43 -8.59 22.85
CA ASN A 130 12.80 -9.32 21.75
C ASN A 130 12.62 -8.43 20.50
N LYS A 131 13.32 -7.29 20.44
CA LYS A 131 13.21 -6.31 19.35
C LYS A 131 14.58 -5.96 18.77
N ILE A 132 15.49 -6.92 18.74
CA ILE A 132 16.80 -6.73 18.12
C ILE A 132 16.70 -7.05 16.63
N SER A 133 17.11 -6.11 15.85
CA SER A 133 17.10 -6.24 14.41
C SER A 133 18.26 -7.16 13.93
N GLU A 134 18.14 -7.75 12.73
CA GLU A 134 19.16 -8.62 12.15
C GLU A 134 20.55 -7.95 12.08
N VAL A 135 20.61 -6.70 11.67
CA VAL A 135 21.88 -5.94 11.59
C VAL A 135 22.50 -5.68 12.97
N GLU A 136 21.66 -5.33 13.95
CA GLU A 136 22.12 -5.17 15.34
C GLU A 136 22.65 -6.49 15.89
N LEU A 137 21.92 -7.58 15.63
CA LEU A 137 22.32 -8.91 16.06
C LEU A 137 23.66 -9.34 15.45
N ASP A 138 23.84 -9.16 14.13
CA ASP A 138 25.08 -9.53 13.44
C ASP A 138 26.29 -8.75 13.97
N LYS A 139 26.11 -7.45 14.21
CA LYS A 139 27.16 -6.60 14.81
C LYS A 139 27.48 -7.07 16.23
N LEU A 140 26.45 -7.35 17.04
CA LEU A 140 26.59 -7.81 18.40
C LEU A 140 27.31 -9.15 18.48
N ILE A 141 26.92 -10.12 17.64
CA ILE A 141 27.58 -11.43 17.56
C ILE A 141 29.06 -11.28 17.18
N LYS A 142 29.35 -10.44 16.18
CA LYS A 142 30.73 -10.20 15.74
C LYS A 142 31.59 -9.62 16.87
N GLU A 143 31.07 -8.61 17.57
CA GLU A 143 31.80 -7.92 18.64
C GLU A 143 32.03 -8.85 19.84
N LEU A 144 31.00 -9.59 20.28
CA LEU A 144 31.14 -10.53 21.38
C LEU A 144 32.13 -11.64 21.06
N LYS A 145 32.16 -12.14 19.82
CA LYS A 145 33.17 -13.10 19.36
C LYS A 145 34.58 -12.52 19.38
N THR A 146 34.75 -11.26 18.93
CA THR A 146 36.05 -10.59 18.91
C THR A 146 36.61 -10.39 20.32
N LYS A 147 35.75 -10.26 21.32
CA LYS A 147 36.11 -10.07 22.73
C LYS A 147 36.06 -11.35 23.55
N ASP A 148 35.90 -12.51 22.91
CA ASP A 148 35.75 -13.84 23.56
C ASP A 148 34.70 -13.82 24.71
N MET A 149 33.57 -13.14 24.51
CA MET A 149 32.48 -12.98 25.49
C MET A 149 31.34 -13.98 25.18
N PRO A 150 31.24 -15.12 25.87
CA PRO A 150 30.24 -16.16 25.61
C PRO A 150 28.86 -15.81 26.21
N GLY A 151 27.85 -16.66 25.91
CA GLY A 151 26.57 -16.67 26.61
C GLY A 151 25.46 -15.88 25.92
N LEU A 152 25.70 -15.32 24.71
CA LEU A 152 24.61 -14.77 23.89
C LEU A 152 23.85 -15.92 23.24
N VAL A 153 22.55 -15.97 23.51
CA VAL A 153 21.59 -16.86 22.86
C VAL A 153 20.61 -15.98 22.08
N HIS A 154 20.26 -16.34 20.87
CA HIS A 154 19.30 -15.61 20.08
C HIS A 154 18.32 -16.55 19.39
N SER A 155 17.09 -16.09 19.20
CA SER A 155 16.04 -16.79 18.50
C SER A 155 15.16 -15.80 17.72
N PHE A 156 14.41 -16.31 16.72
CA PHE A 156 13.41 -15.53 16.04
C PHE A 156 12.36 -15.04 17.05
N ALA A 157 12.04 -13.75 17.03
CA ALA A 157 11.01 -13.16 17.88
C ALA A 157 9.74 -12.83 17.10
N SER A 158 9.87 -12.03 16.06
CA SER A 158 8.72 -11.58 15.24
C SER A 158 9.17 -11.04 13.90
N MET A 159 8.23 -10.91 12.99
CA MET A 159 8.42 -10.19 11.72
C MET A 159 7.39 -9.07 11.65
N LYS A 160 7.82 -7.84 11.36
CA LYS A 160 6.92 -6.72 11.16
C LYS A 160 6.86 -6.31 9.71
N ARG A 161 5.65 -5.98 9.25
CA ARG A 161 5.40 -5.38 7.96
C ARG A 161 5.55 -3.88 8.07
N ILE A 162 6.42 -3.29 7.25
CA ILE A 162 6.72 -1.86 7.25
C ILE A 162 6.23 -1.26 5.94
N TYR A 163 5.48 -0.18 6.05
CA TYR A 163 4.96 0.60 4.94
C TYR A 163 5.77 1.89 4.84
N SER A 164 6.26 2.22 3.64
CA SER A 164 7.15 3.37 3.42
C SER A 164 6.45 4.72 3.68
N LYS A 165 5.14 4.78 3.47
CA LYS A 165 4.27 5.91 3.82
C LYS A 165 3.05 5.37 4.56
N ASP A 166 2.72 5.95 5.70
CA ASP A 166 1.75 5.40 6.63
C ASP A 166 0.38 5.12 6.01
N ILE A 167 -0.18 6.06 5.25
CA ILE A 167 -1.53 5.92 4.69
C ILE A 167 -1.57 5.80 3.17
N LEU A 168 -0.43 5.99 2.45
CA LEU A 168 -0.42 5.93 0.99
C LEU A 168 -0.88 4.56 0.48
N ALA A 169 -1.86 4.54 -0.39
CA ALA A 169 -2.49 3.35 -0.95
C ALA A 169 -2.95 2.32 0.12
N ALA A 170 -3.22 2.78 1.36
CA ALA A 170 -3.45 1.93 2.51
C ALA A 170 -4.51 0.85 2.25
N ARG A 171 -5.66 1.23 1.68
CA ARG A 171 -6.77 0.32 1.38
C ARG A 171 -6.51 -0.61 0.19
N VAL A 172 -5.57 -0.23 -0.69
CA VAL A 172 -5.15 -1.04 -1.84
C VAL A 172 -4.11 -2.07 -1.42
N LEU A 173 -3.07 -1.62 -0.72
CA LEU A 173 -2.02 -2.50 -0.19
C LEU A 173 -2.59 -3.50 0.79
N GLY A 174 -3.46 -3.03 1.70
CA GLY A 174 -4.07 -3.86 2.70
C GLY A 174 -3.15 -4.11 3.90
N SER A 175 -3.41 -5.17 4.63
CA SER A 175 -2.71 -5.50 5.88
C SER A 175 -2.43 -6.98 6.02
N VAL A 176 -1.55 -7.30 6.95
CA VAL A 176 -1.23 -8.66 7.37
C VAL A 176 -1.57 -8.86 8.85
N ARG A 177 -1.75 -10.10 9.24
CA ARG A 177 -1.83 -10.52 10.64
C ARG A 177 -0.86 -11.67 10.91
N GLU A 178 -0.43 -11.78 12.13
CA GLU A 178 0.30 -12.94 12.61
C GLU A 178 -0.68 -14.11 12.78
N VAL A 179 -0.30 -15.26 12.23
CA VAL A 179 -1.08 -16.49 12.37
C VAL A 179 -0.13 -17.62 12.78
N SER A 180 -0.70 -18.61 13.48
CA SER A 180 -0.06 -19.88 13.70
C SER A 180 -0.35 -20.79 12.50
N ASP A 181 0.69 -21.23 11.80
CA ASP A 181 0.59 -22.09 10.61
C ASP A 181 0.69 -23.57 10.96
N GLY A 182 -0.04 -23.98 12.01
CA GLY A 182 -0.16 -25.38 12.41
C GLY A 182 0.93 -25.89 13.34
N TYR A 183 0.97 -27.21 13.47
CA TYR A 183 1.93 -27.96 14.27
C TYR A 183 3.14 -28.37 13.41
N ASP A 184 4.33 -28.05 13.88
CA ASP A 184 5.54 -28.55 13.24
C ASP A 184 6.00 -29.86 13.93
N PRO A 185 5.81 -31.01 13.28
CA PRO A 185 6.22 -32.28 13.85
C PRO A 185 7.74 -32.43 13.94
N ALA A 186 8.51 -31.63 13.20
CA ALA A 186 9.97 -31.74 13.16
C ALA A 186 10.64 -31.11 14.39
N THR A 187 10.05 -30.04 14.92
CA THR A 187 10.56 -29.31 16.10
C THR A 187 9.72 -29.55 17.34
N ASN A 188 8.64 -30.33 17.24
CA ASN A 188 7.65 -30.50 18.30
C ASN A 188 7.04 -29.13 18.75
N SER A 189 7.13 -28.11 17.92
CA SER A 189 6.60 -26.78 18.16
C SER A 189 5.11 -26.74 17.84
N LYS A 190 4.32 -26.17 18.76
CA LYS A 190 2.86 -26.09 18.61
C LYS A 190 2.40 -25.04 17.61
N SER A 191 3.30 -24.18 17.10
CA SER A 191 2.93 -23.17 16.10
C SER A 191 4.12 -22.67 15.30
N LEU A 192 3.96 -22.63 13.98
CA LEU A 192 4.86 -21.93 13.08
C LEU A 192 4.38 -20.48 12.94
N TYR A 193 5.31 -19.54 13.03
CA TYR A 193 5.00 -18.13 12.83
C TYR A 193 4.84 -17.82 11.35
N LYS A 194 3.73 -17.16 10.99
CA LYS A 194 3.48 -16.69 9.63
C LYS A 194 2.78 -15.33 9.62
N LEU A 195 3.15 -14.48 8.69
CA LEU A 195 2.36 -13.31 8.31
C LEU A 195 1.43 -13.70 7.16
N ALA A 196 0.12 -13.66 7.39
CA ALA A 196 -0.89 -13.90 6.37
C ALA A 196 -1.59 -12.60 5.98
N GLY A 197 -1.85 -12.41 4.68
CA GLY A 197 -2.59 -11.27 4.17
C GLY A 197 -4.06 -11.30 4.62
N VAL A 198 -4.56 -10.15 5.09
CA VAL A 198 -5.96 -10.00 5.57
C VAL A 198 -6.86 -9.43 4.48
N CYS A 199 -6.40 -8.41 3.76
CA CYS A 199 -7.14 -7.70 2.74
C CYS A 199 -6.19 -7.08 1.70
N GLY A 200 -6.74 -6.49 0.64
CA GLY A 200 -5.99 -5.80 -0.41
C GLY A 200 -5.00 -6.70 -1.17
N ILE A 201 -3.94 -6.12 -1.68
CA ILE A 201 -2.85 -6.81 -2.39
C ILE A 201 -2.20 -7.87 -1.48
N GLU A 202 -2.00 -7.55 -0.21
CA GLU A 202 -1.42 -8.48 0.77
C GLU A 202 -2.20 -9.80 0.84
N SER A 203 -3.53 -9.77 0.77
CA SER A 203 -4.38 -10.97 0.78
C SER A 203 -4.48 -11.61 -0.60
N THR A 204 -4.68 -10.82 -1.64
CA THR A 204 -4.89 -11.34 -3.01
C THR A 204 -3.66 -12.10 -3.52
N TYR A 205 -2.47 -11.62 -3.18
CA TYR A 205 -1.19 -12.18 -3.60
C TYR A 205 -0.43 -12.87 -2.45
N ASP A 206 -1.14 -13.29 -1.37
CA ASP A 206 -0.53 -13.90 -0.21
C ASP A 206 0.33 -15.12 -0.56
N LYS A 207 -0.12 -15.94 -1.52
CA LYS A 207 0.62 -17.12 -2.02
C LYS A 207 2.02 -16.77 -2.55
N TYR A 208 2.16 -15.63 -3.21
CA TYR A 208 3.45 -15.18 -3.75
C TYR A 208 4.30 -14.50 -2.67
N LEU A 209 3.66 -13.75 -1.79
CA LEU A 209 4.34 -12.95 -0.77
C LEU A 209 4.87 -13.78 0.41
N SER A 210 4.25 -14.91 0.76
CA SER A 210 4.51 -15.61 2.03
C SER A 210 5.84 -16.36 2.08
N GLY A 211 6.34 -16.91 0.97
CA GLY A 211 7.52 -17.77 0.94
C GLY A 211 7.30 -19.16 1.54
N ASN A 212 8.36 -19.97 1.59
CA ASN A 212 8.36 -21.32 2.11
C ASN A 212 9.41 -21.47 3.23
N TYR A 213 9.07 -22.18 4.30
CA TYR A 213 9.98 -22.44 5.42
C TYR A 213 11.20 -23.24 5.01
N GLY A 214 12.35 -22.86 5.57
CA GLY A 214 13.54 -23.66 5.63
C GLY A 214 13.69 -24.37 6.98
N TRP A 215 14.75 -25.11 7.14
CA TRP A 215 15.12 -25.73 8.41
C TRP A 215 16.63 -26.02 8.45
N LYS A 216 17.20 -26.06 9.63
CA LYS A 216 18.56 -26.55 9.87
C LYS A 216 18.55 -27.53 11.03
N GLU A 217 19.38 -28.57 10.96
CA GLU A 217 19.63 -29.44 12.09
C GLU A 217 20.63 -28.77 13.02
N VAL A 218 20.34 -28.82 14.31
CA VAL A 218 21.20 -28.32 15.38
C VAL A 218 21.32 -29.39 16.45
N VAL A 219 22.52 -29.57 16.98
CA VAL A 219 22.74 -30.36 18.18
C VAL A 219 23.07 -29.38 19.31
N LEU A 220 22.33 -29.47 20.40
CA LEU A 220 22.50 -28.61 21.55
C LEU A 220 23.23 -29.34 22.68
N ASP A 221 24.12 -28.65 23.41
CA ASP A 221 24.71 -29.12 24.62
C ASP A 221 23.74 -29.09 25.82
N ALA A 222 24.23 -29.39 27.02
CA ALA A 222 23.45 -29.35 28.25
C ALA A 222 22.98 -27.91 28.61
N ASN A 223 23.62 -26.89 28.08
CA ASN A 223 23.31 -25.47 28.26
C ASN A 223 22.50 -24.90 27.12
N HIS A 224 21.96 -25.76 26.23
CA HIS A 224 21.20 -25.39 25.05
C HIS A 224 22.01 -24.56 24.04
N GLN A 225 23.35 -24.69 24.02
CA GLN A 225 24.22 -24.07 23.05
C GLN A 225 24.45 -24.98 21.84
N PRO A 226 24.42 -24.45 20.61
CA PRO A 226 24.74 -25.23 19.43
C PRO A 226 26.18 -25.72 19.46
N VAL A 227 26.35 -27.01 19.32
CA VAL A 227 27.68 -27.66 19.22
C VAL A 227 27.96 -28.10 17.78
N PRO A 228 29.22 -27.99 17.33
CA PRO A 228 29.60 -28.55 16.04
C PRO A 228 29.34 -30.06 16.02
N TYR A 229 28.56 -30.52 15.05
CA TYR A 229 28.25 -31.93 14.85
C TYR A 229 28.41 -32.31 13.38
N PRO A 230 29.05 -33.43 13.03
CA PRO A 230 29.24 -33.80 11.63
C PRO A 230 27.91 -34.18 10.95
N ASN A 231 27.84 -33.95 9.65
CA ASN A 231 26.70 -34.33 8.77
C ASN A 231 25.33 -33.75 9.15
N LEU A 232 25.28 -32.50 9.62
CA LEU A 232 24.04 -31.78 9.82
C LEU A 232 23.47 -31.31 8.46
N HIS A 233 22.18 -31.53 8.28
CA HIS A 233 21.47 -31.11 7.07
C HIS A 233 20.76 -29.77 7.28
N SER A 234 20.58 -29.04 6.20
CA SER A 234 19.79 -27.82 6.21
C SER A 234 19.09 -27.59 4.88
N LYS A 235 17.92 -26.97 4.92
CA LYS A 235 17.22 -26.43 3.77
C LYS A 235 17.05 -24.93 4.00
N LYS A 236 17.58 -24.10 3.10
CA LYS A 236 17.38 -22.64 3.18
C LYS A 236 15.90 -22.29 3.03
N PRO A 237 15.39 -21.25 3.72
CA PRO A 237 14.06 -20.75 3.47
C PRO A 237 14.00 -20.13 2.08
N GLU A 238 12.87 -20.29 1.41
CA GLU A 238 12.57 -19.60 0.14
C GLU A 238 11.76 -18.35 0.48
N ASN A 239 12.34 -17.17 0.30
CA ASN A 239 11.64 -15.92 0.57
C ASN A 239 10.43 -15.74 -0.35
N GLY A 240 9.46 -14.97 0.10
CA GLY A 240 8.35 -14.55 -0.75
C GLY A 240 8.81 -13.67 -1.90
N TYR A 241 8.09 -13.76 -3.02
CA TYR A 241 8.39 -12.97 -4.22
C TYR A 241 8.01 -11.50 -4.06
N ASN A 242 8.71 -10.64 -4.76
CA ASN A 242 8.48 -9.21 -4.77
C ASN A 242 7.45 -8.84 -5.85
N LEU A 243 6.44 -8.04 -5.48
CA LEU A 243 5.39 -7.57 -6.40
C LEU A 243 5.72 -6.18 -6.89
N TYR A 244 5.67 -5.98 -8.21
CA TYR A 244 5.77 -4.68 -8.85
C TYR A 244 4.36 -4.28 -9.31
N LEU A 245 3.83 -3.21 -8.72
CA LEU A 245 2.51 -2.71 -9.03
C LEU A 245 2.54 -1.82 -10.27
N THR A 246 1.36 -1.60 -10.87
CA THR A 246 1.18 -0.56 -11.89
C THR A 246 0.95 0.82 -11.27
N ILE A 247 0.72 0.89 -9.96
CA ILE A 247 0.50 2.14 -9.23
C ILE A 247 1.78 2.98 -9.26
N ASP A 248 1.63 4.23 -9.69
CA ASP A 248 2.62 5.28 -9.56
C ASP A 248 2.41 5.98 -8.21
N SER A 249 3.39 5.91 -7.32
CA SER A 249 3.26 6.47 -5.97
C SER A 249 3.06 7.99 -5.95
N LYS A 250 3.55 8.72 -6.98
CA LYS A 250 3.37 10.16 -7.10
C LYS A 250 1.93 10.48 -7.53
N ILE A 251 1.41 9.77 -8.55
CA ILE A 251 0.02 9.92 -8.98
C ILE A 251 -0.93 9.51 -7.87
N GLN A 252 -0.64 8.43 -7.16
CA GLN A 252 -1.44 7.99 -6.00
C GLN A 252 -1.50 9.08 -4.92
N GLU A 253 -0.38 9.71 -4.59
CA GLU A 253 -0.31 10.78 -3.59
C GLU A 253 -1.10 12.01 -4.03
N ILE A 254 -1.01 12.40 -5.33
CA ILE A 254 -1.80 13.49 -5.91
C ILE A 254 -3.29 13.21 -5.75
N VAL A 255 -3.71 11.99 -6.09
CA VAL A 255 -5.13 11.58 -6.02
C VAL A 255 -5.63 11.58 -4.58
N GLU A 256 -4.89 10.98 -3.64
CA GLU A 256 -5.28 10.94 -2.23
C GLU A 256 -5.38 12.35 -1.63
N ASN A 257 -4.40 13.21 -1.87
CA ASN A 257 -4.42 14.59 -1.39
C ASN A 257 -5.63 15.36 -1.93
N ALA A 258 -5.92 15.22 -3.24
CA ALA A 258 -7.08 15.87 -3.85
C ALA A 258 -8.40 15.37 -3.26
N LEU A 259 -8.50 14.08 -2.95
CA LEU A 259 -9.68 13.51 -2.28
C LEU A 259 -9.83 14.02 -0.84
N TYR A 260 -8.75 14.04 -0.04
CA TYR A 260 -8.80 14.54 1.33
C TYR A 260 -9.21 16.01 1.40
N GLU A 261 -8.64 16.86 0.52
CA GLU A 261 -9.01 18.25 0.43
C GLU A 261 -10.47 18.42 -0.04
N GLY A 262 -10.89 17.60 -1.04
CA GLY A 262 -12.28 17.59 -1.48
C GLY A 262 -13.26 17.13 -0.40
N MET A 263 -12.90 16.10 0.39
CA MET A 263 -13.69 15.64 1.54
C MET A 263 -13.91 16.75 2.56
N GLU A 264 -12.85 17.48 2.90
CA GLU A 264 -12.92 18.58 3.87
C GLU A 264 -13.76 19.74 3.33
N HIS A 265 -13.54 20.11 2.04
CA HIS A 265 -14.22 21.24 1.42
C HIS A 265 -15.70 20.99 1.14
N TYR A 266 -16.03 19.78 0.68
CA TYR A 266 -17.42 19.43 0.30
C TYR A 266 -18.21 18.78 1.43
N GLY A 267 -17.61 18.49 2.57
CA GLY A 267 -18.27 17.83 3.71
C GLY A 267 -18.80 16.44 3.36
N ALA A 268 -18.14 15.72 2.47
CA ALA A 268 -18.57 14.41 2.02
C ALA A 268 -18.23 13.32 3.06
N LYS A 269 -18.99 12.22 3.05
CA LYS A 269 -18.80 11.09 3.96
C LYS A 269 -17.67 10.18 3.50
N ASN A 270 -17.67 9.85 2.21
CA ASN A 270 -16.65 9.05 1.56
C ASN A 270 -16.29 9.65 0.21
N ALA A 271 -15.11 9.36 -0.27
CA ALA A 271 -14.71 9.70 -1.63
C ALA A 271 -13.84 8.58 -2.23
N GLY A 272 -13.77 8.56 -3.55
CA GLY A 272 -12.88 7.65 -4.24
C GLY A 272 -12.52 8.14 -5.63
N ALA A 273 -11.35 7.70 -6.10
CA ALA A 273 -10.89 7.98 -7.44
C ALA A 273 -10.05 6.82 -7.99
N ILE A 274 -10.05 6.72 -9.32
CA ILE A 274 -9.19 5.82 -10.09
C ILE A 274 -8.57 6.61 -11.23
N VAL A 275 -7.28 6.41 -11.44
CA VAL A 275 -6.55 6.84 -12.65
C VAL A 275 -6.11 5.59 -13.37
N MET A 276 -6.51 5.46 -14.64
CA MET A 276 -6.29 4.26 -15.45
C MET A 276 -5.72 4.64 -16.81
N ASP A 277 -4.69 3.92 -17.27
CA ASP A 277 -4.25 3.98 -18.66
C ASP A 277 -5.24 3.18 -19.53
N PRO A 278 -6.00 3.83 -20.43
CA PRO A 278 -6.99 3.15 -21.22
C PRO A 278 -6.41 2.18 -22.24
N ASN A 279 -5.16 2.36 -22.67
CA ASN A 279 -4.55 1.57 -23.73
C ASN A 279 -3.99 0.23 -23.22
N THR A 280 -3.58 0.19 -21.96
CA THR A 280 -2.99 -1.00 -21.33
C THR A 280 -3.89 -1.65 -20.28
N GLY A 281 -4.84 -0.91 -19.73
CA GLY A 281 -5.63 -1.35 -18.58
C GLY A 281 -4.90 -1.21 -17.23
N LYS A 282 -3.70 -0.63 -17.21
CA LYS A 282 -2.94 -0.40 -15.97
C LYS A 282 -3.61 0.63 -15.08
N ILE A 283 -3.77 0.29 -13.82
CA ILE A 283 -4.25 1.20 -12.79
C ILE A 283 -3.06 1.98 -12.24
N LEU A 284 -3.01 3.28 -12.55
CA LEU A 284 -1.91 4.16 -12.13
C LEU A 284 -2.12 4.71 -10.73
N ALA A 285 -3.38 4.89 -10.32
CA ALA A 285 -3.75 5.21 -8.95
C ALA A 285 -5.15 4.68 -8.64
N MET A 286 -5.37 4.28 -7.40
CA MET A 286 -6.65 3.84 -6.86
C MET A 286 -6.73 4.30 -5.41
N ALA A 287 -7.59 5.26 -5.12
CA ALA A 287 -7.71 5.85 -3.79
C ALA A 287 -9.16 5.84 -3.32
N GLY A 288 -9.36 5.41 -2.09
CA GLY A 288 -10.62 5.52 -1.37
C GLY A 288 -10.36 6.11 0.01
N VAL A 289 -11.05 7.20 0.33
CA VAL A 289 -10.88 7.93 1.60
C VAL A 289 -12.21 8.13 2.31
N SER A 290 -12.14 8.20 3.64
CA SER A 290 -13.25 8.49 4.53
C SER A 290 -12.87 9.66 5.43
N GLY A 291 -13.85 10.42 5.92
CA GLY A 291 -13.61 11.57 6.82
C GLY A 291 -12.86 11.20 8.09
N GLU A 292 -12.96 9.95 8.53
CA GLU A 292 -12.33 9.43 9.76
C GLU A 292 -10.86 9.02 9.55
N ASP A 293 -10.42 8.76 8.33
CA ASP A 293 -9.10 8.16 8.05
C ASP A 293 -7.92 9.00 8.56
N LYS A 294 -8.04 10.32 8.61
CA LYS A 294 -6.96 11.21 9.10
C LYS A 294 -6.70 11.12 10.60
N THR A 295 -7.68 10.68 11.38
CA THR A 295 -7.62 10.60 12.84
C THR A 295 -7.39 9.19 13.35
N GLU A 296 -7.45 8.19 12.47
CA GLU A 296 -7.29 6.79 12.80
C GLU A 296 -5.84 6.31 12.66
N ASP A 297 -5.52 5.23 13.36
CA ASP A 297 -4.26 4.51 13.16
C ASP A 297 -4.18 4.00 11.70
N PRO A 298 -3.07 4.25 10.98
CA PRO A 298 -2.89 3.77 9.61
C PRO A 298 -3.14 2.27 9.42
N ASN A 299 -2.84 1.45 10.41
CA ASN A 299 -3.10 0.01 10.36
C ASN A 299 -4.60 -0.29 10.36
N PHE A 300 -5.40 0.54 11.02
CA PHE A 300 -6.85 0.41 11.02
C PHE A 300 -7.45 0.84 9.67
N VAL A 301 -6.92 1.90 9.05
CA VAL A 301 -7.32 2.33 7.70
C VAL A 301 -7.08 1.22 6.68
N ARG A 302 -5.96 0.48 6.79
CA ARG A 302 -5.59 -0.61 5.87
C ARG A 302 -6.59 -1.77 5.84
N VAL A 303 -7.26 -2.06 6.95
CA VAL A 303 -8.25 -3.17 7.02
C VAL A 303 -9.63 -2.77 6.53
N LYS A 304 -9.88 -1.47 6.29
CA LYS A 304 -11.15 -1.00 5.72
C LYS A 304 -11.28 -1.42 4.26
N SER A 305 -12.52 -1.52 3.80
CA SER A 305 -12.80 -1.89 2.41
C SER A 305 -12.21 -0.88 1.41
N ASN A 306 -11.72 -1.38 0.29
CA ASN A 306 -11.22 -0.57 -0.81
C ASN A 306 -12.40 0.05 -1.58
N ILE A 307 -12.72 1.30 -1.26
CA ILE A 307 -13.91 2.02 -1.73
C ILE A 307 -14.08 1.99 -3.26
N PRO A 308 -13.07 2.30 -4.11
CA PRO A 308 -13.21 2.28 -5.56
C PRO A 308 -13.68 0.96 -6.18
N VAL A 309 -13.43 -0.17 -5.52
CA VAL A 309 -13.79 -1.50 -6.04
C VAL A 309 -14.99 -2.12 -5.33
N SER A 310 -15.30 -1.69 -4.11
CA SER A 310 -16.34 -2.28 -3.27
C SER A 310 -17.60 -1.43 -3.15
N PHE A 311 -17.45 -0.10 -3.16
CA PHE A 311 -18.58 0.81 -2.97
C PHE A 311 -19.40 0.93 -4.25
N MET A 312 -20.69 0.60 -4.15
CA MET A 312 -21.64 0.66 -5.23
C MET A 312 -22.48 1.94 -5.14
N PHE A 313 -22.64 2.62 -6.27
CA PHE A 313 -23.51 3.79 -6.38
C PHE A 313 -24.22 3.81 -7.73
N GLU A 314 -25.36 4.48 -7.81
CA GLU A 314 -26.00 4.73 -9.11
C GLU A 314 -25.16 5.76 -9.89
N PRO A 315 -24.71 5.41 -11.12
CA PRO A 315 -23.79 6.26 -11.89
C PRO A 315 -24.45 7.52 -12.46
N GLY A 316 -25.78 7.56 -12.49
CA GLY A 316 -26.54 8.67 -13.03
C GLY A 316 -26.14 9.02 -14.46
N SER A 317 -26.07 10.29 -14.76
CA SER A 317 -25.81 10.79 -16.13
C SER A 317 -24.48 10.34 -16.76
N THR A 318 -23.57 9.70 -16.01
CA THR A 318 -22.36 9.11 -16.61
C THR A 318 -22.68 7.89 -17.48
N MET A 319 -23.87 7.31 -17.36
CA MET A 319 -24.31 6.22 -18.26
C MET A 319 -24.69 6.72 -19.66
N LYS A 320 -25.06 7.98 -19.82
CA LYS A 320 -25.59 8.50 -21.10
C LYS A 320 -24.66 8.33 -22.30
N PRO A 321 -23.34 8.60 -22.21
CA PRO A 321 -22.42 8.31 -23.31
C PRO A 321 -22.35 6.82 -23.65
N LEU A 322 -22.44 5.94 -22.64
CA LEU A 322 -22.44 4.49 -22.80
C LEU A 322 -23.75 4.00 -23.43
N THR A 323 -24.86 4.65 -23.14
CA THR A 323 -26.17 4.45 -23.81
C THR A 323 -26.15 4.94 -25.25
N MET A 324 -25.52 6.10 -25.53
CA MET A 324 -25.42 6.66 -26.87
C MET A 324 -24.53 5.80 -27.79
N LEU A 325 -23.54 5.11 -27.23
CA LEU A 325 -22.56 4.33 -27.99
C LEU A 325 -23.21 3.33 -28.97
N PRO A 326 -24.11 2.40 -28.56
CA PRO A 326 -24.76 1.47 -29.48
C PRO A 326 -25.69 2.19 -30.48
N ALA A 327 -26.26 3.36 -30.16
CA ALA A 327 -27.06 4.12 -31.11
C ALA A 327 -26.21 4.66 -32.27
N ILE A 328 -25.00 5.10 -31.99
CA ILE A 328 -24.03 5.55 -33.01
C ILE A 328 -23.47 4.35 -33.78
N GLU A 329 -23.01 3.31 -33.06
CA GLU A 329 -22.43 2.11 -33.64
C GLU A 329 -23.36 1.46 -34.69
N HIS A 330 -24.66 1.36 -34.38
CA HIS A 330 -25.66 0.78 -35.27
C HIS A 330 -26.37 1.78 -36.16
N LYS A 331 -25.88 3.05 -36.21
CA LYS A 331 -26.44 4.12 -37.06
C LYS A 331 -27.92 4.41 -36.80
N LEU A 332 -28.40 4.20 -35.56
CA LEU A 332 -29.78 4.45 -35.16
C LEU A 332 -30.11 5.93 -34.98
N VAL A 333 -29.07 6.78 -34.88
CA VAL A 333 -29.17 8.24 -34.77
C VAL A 333 -28.27 8.89 -35.80
N LYS A 334 -28.72 10.00 -36.37
CA LYS A 334 -27.90 10.86 -37.25
C LYS A 334 -27.35 12.03 -36.42
N PRO A 335 -26.10 12.47 -36.66
CA PRO A 335 -25.50 13.57 -35.89
C PRO A 335 -26.29 14.90 -35.91
N THR A 336 -27.03 15.11 -37.01
CA THR A 336 -27.81 16.35 -37.27
C THR A 336 -29.29 16.26 -36.94
N GLU A 337 -29.79 15.06 -36.58
CA GLU A 337 -31.21 14.94 -36.22
C GLU A 337 -31.49 15.55 -34.85
N THR A 338 -32.72 15.99 -34.61
CA THR A 338 -33.14 16.57 -33.34
C THR A 338 -34.21 15.71 -32.65
N PHE A 339 -34.19 15.80 -31.31
CA PHE A 339 -35.13 15.16 -30.44
C PHE A 339 -35.82 16.18 -29.56
N GLN A 340 -37.14 16.13 -29.54
CA GLN A 340 -37.93 16.95 -28.60
C GLN A 340 -37.65 16.55 -27.17
N CYS A 341 -37.06 17.44 -26.37
CA CYS A 341 -36.58 17.17 -24.99
C CYS A 341 -37.43 17.90 -23.93
N GLY A 342 -38.74 18.05 -24.21
CA GLY A 342 -39.73 18.48 -23.22
C GLY A 342 -40.11 17.35 -22.26
N ARG A 343 -41.18 17.55 -21.48
CA ARG A 343 -41.74 16.50 -20.63
C ARG A 343 -42.09 15.25 -21.44
N TYR A 344 -41.65 14.09 -20.98
CA TYR A 344 -41.86 12.84 -21.70
C TYR A 344 -42.54 11.81 -20.79
N GLN A 345 -43.73 11.35 -21.17
CA GLN A 345 -44.52 10.39 -20.40
C GLN A 345 -44.22 8.97 -20.86
N VAL A 346 -43.85 8.13 -19.92
CA VAL A 346 -43.61 6.70 -20.10
C VAL A 346 -44.52 5.94 -19.13
N GLY A 347 -45.61 5.37 -19.66
CA GLY A 347 -46.66 4.76 -18.85
C GLY A 347 -47.24 5.81 -17.87
N ARG A 348 -47.16 5.55 -16.56
CA ARG A 348 -47.61 6.46 -15.49
C ARG A 348 -46.54 7.40 -15.00
N ARG A 349 -45.28 7.30 -15.45
CA ARG A 349 -44.16 8.13 -15.00
C ARG A 349 -43.85 9.21 -16.01
N ILE A 350 -43.34 10.31 -15.51
CA ILE A 350 -42.89 11.43 -16.33
C ILE A 350 -41.38 11.56 -16.20
N ILE A 351 -40.67 11.52 -17.31
CA ILE A 351 -39.27 11.88 -17.41
C ILE A 351 -39.17 13.37 -17.71
N SER A 352 -38.32 14.05 -16.95
CA SER A 352 -38.03 15.50 -17.14
C SER A 352 -36.56 15.78 -17.04
N ASP A 353 -36.12 16.81 -17.66
CA ASP A 353 -34.80 17.39 -17.56
C ASP A 353 -34.75 18.41 -16.41
N THR A 354 -33.54 18.73 -15.93
CA THR A 354 -33.31 19.80 -14.93
C THR A 354 -33.67 21.20 -15.46
N HIS A 355 -33.61 21.37 -16.80
CA HIS A 355 -34.02 22.57 -17.51
C HIS A 355 -34.98 22.19 -18.62
N GLN A 356 -35.87 23.08 -18.99
CA GLN A 356 -36.73 22.87 -20.15
C GLN A 356 -35.92 23.09 -21.43
N TYR A 357 -35.73 22.03 -22.19
CA TYR A 357 -35.11 22.09 -23.51
C TYR A 357 -36.20 21.94 -24.61
N GLY A 358 -35.98 22.56 -25.75
CA GLY A 358 -36.72 22.27 -26.96
C GLY A 358 -36.16 21.07 -27.71
N GLU A 359 -35.71 21.27 -28.91
CA GLU A 359 -35.04 20.26 -29.72
C GLU A 359 -33.56 20.21 -29.41
N LEU A 360 -33.03 18.98 -29.25
CA LEU A 360 -31.63 18.76 -29.02
C LEU A 360 -31.10 17.72 -30.00
N THR A 361 -29.92 17.95 -30.55
CA THR A 361 -29.13 16.98 -31.30
C THR A 361 -28.52 15.89 -30.35
N PRO A 362 -28.08 14.73 -30.85
CA PRO A 362 -27.39 13.72 -30.05
C PRO A 362 -26.20 14.28 -29.27
N ARG A 363 -25.42 15.16 -29.88
CA ARG A 363 -24.32 15.87 -29.20
C ARG A 363 -24.84 16.72 -28.03
N GLU A 364 -25.87 17.51 -28.26
CA GLU A 364 -26.44 18.39 -27.23
C GLU A 364 -27.11 17.60 -26.10
N ILE A 365 -27.72 16.45 -26.38
CA ILE A 365 -28.28 15.53 -25.37
C ILE A 365 -27.18 15.13 -24.37
N ILE A 366 -25.97 14.81 -24.84
CA ILE A 366 -24.84 14.47 -23.97
C ILE A 366 -24.28 15.73 -23.29
N THR A 367 -24.07 16.81 -24.03
CA THR A 367 -23.48 18.07 -23.55
C THR A 367 -24.34 18.75 -22.49
N LYS A 368 -25.64 18.82 -22.70
CA LYS A 368 -26.63 19.37 -21.76
C LYS A 368 -27.19 18.38 -20.78
N SER A 369 -26.82 17.11 -20.94
CA SER A 369 -27.21 15.97 -20.07
C SER A 369 -28.72 15.73 -20.01
N SER A 370 -29.45 15.77 -21.17
CA SER A 370 -30.89 15.56 -21.23
C SER A 370 -31.26 14.10 -20.87
N ASN A 371 -32.15 13.92 -19.89
CA ASN A 371 -32.73 12.63 -19.53
C ASN A 371 -33.78 12.20 -20.59
N VAL A 372 -34.56 13.18 -21.05
CA VAL A 372 -35.61 12.95 -22.05
C VAL A 372 -35.00 12.52 -23.38
N GLY A 373 -33.96 13.23 -23.83
CA GLY A 373 -33.29 12.90 -25.08
C GLY A 373 -32.70 11.50 -25.08
N ILE A 374 -31.98 11.13 -24.01
CA ILE A 374 -31.34 9.81 -23.96
C ILE A 374 -32.38 8.68 -23.77
N ALA A 375 -33.49 8.92 -23.07
CA ALA A 375 -34.57 7.95 -22.94
C ALA A 375 -35.21 7.59 -24.31
N LYS A 376 -35.45 8.63 -25.15
CA LYS A 376 -35.93 8.42 -26.52
C LYS A 376 -34.93 7.69 -27.41
N ILE A 377 -33.65 7.96 -27.23
CA ILE A 377 -32.59 7.20 -27.94
C ILE A 377 -32.56 5.75 -27.47
N ALA A 378 -32.73 5.48 -26.17
CA ALA A 378 -32.80 4.12 -25.64
C ALA A 378 -33.98 3.30 -26.22
N GLU A 379 -35.12 3.96 -26.49
CA GLU A 379 -36.24 3.29 -27.18
C GLU A 379 -35.87 2.81 -28.59
N ARG A 380 -35.10 3.64 -29.32
CA ARG A 380 -34.62 3.24 -30.66
C ARG A 380 -33.59 2.11 -30.61
N ILE A 381 -32.78 2.06 -29.56
CA ILE A 381 -31.81 0.98 -29.32
C ILE A 381 -32.57 -0.32 -29.02
N GLY A 382 -33.62 -0.21 -28.20
CA GLY A 382 -34.37 -1.33 -27.66
C GLY A 382 -33.70 -2.01 -26.47
N PRO A 383 -34.50 -2.74 -25.65
CA PRO A 383 -34.04 -3.28 -24.38
C PRO A 383 -32.92 -4.34 -24.53
N THR A 384 -33.05 -5.22 -25.50
CA THR A 384 -32.06 -6.30 -25.71
C THR A 384 -30.69 -5.76 -26.07
N ARG A 385 -30.60 -4.87 -27.05
CA ARG A 385 -29.32 -4.31 -27.49
C ARG A 385 -28.70 -3.44 -26.42
N LEU A 386 -29.50 -2.65 -25.67
CA LEU A 386 -29.00 -1.85 -24.58
C LEU A 386 -28.45 -2.72 -23.43
N TYR A 387 -29.17 -3.80 -23.10
CA TYR A 387 -28.72 -4.78 -22.11
C TYR A 387 -27.38 -5.42 -22.50
N GLU A 388 -27.31 -5.93 -23.73
CA GLU A 388 -26.11 -6.58 -24.28
C GLU A 388 -24.90 -5.62 -24.31
N ASN A 389 -25.12 -4.36 -24.68
CA ASN A 389 -24.08 -3.33 -24.66
C ASN A 389 -23.54 -3.11 -23.24
N PHE A 390 -24.39 -3.02 -22.23
CA PHE A 390 -23.93 -2.81 -20.86
C PHE A 390 -23.23 -4.03 -20.27
N ILE A 391 -23.69 -5.24 -20.60
CA ILE A 391 -22.97 -6.48 -20.29
C ILE A 391 -21.60 -6.52 -20.99
N ALA A 392 -21.56 -6.12 -22.26
CA ALA A 392 -20.30 -6.04 -23.01
C ALA A 392 -19.32 -5.03 -22.41
N LEU A 393 -19.81 -3.94 -21.83
CA LEU A 393 -19.00 -2.95 -21.11
C LEU A 393 -18.61 -3.39 -19.67
N GLY A 394 -19.08 -4.57 -19.21
CA GLY A 394 -18.67 -5.15 -17.92
C GLY A 394 -19.60 -4.85 -16.75
N PHE A 395 -20.76 -4.18 -16.95
CA PHE A 395 -21.69 -3.92 -15.86
C PHE A 395 -22.39 -5.19 -15.38
N GLY A 396 -22.63 -5.28 -14.07
CA GLY A 396 -23.17 -6.46 -13.42
C GLY A 396 -22.20 -7.63 -13.27
N GLN A 397 -20.91 -7.42 -13.57
CA GLN A 397 -19.84 -8.42 -13.49
C GLN A 397 -18.62 -7.83 -12.78
N LYS A 398 -17.76 -8.68 -12.20
CA LYS A 398 -16.42 -8.27 -11.75
C LYS A 398 -15.55 -7.94 -12.96
N THR A 399 -14.63 -6.98 -12.80
CA THR A 399 -13.80 -6.47 -13.91
C THR A 399 -12.63 -7.38 -14.28
N ALA A 400 -12.47 -8.54 -13.65
CA ALA A 400 -11.32 -9.44 -13.76
C ALA A 400 -10.00 -8.88 -13.18
N LEU A 401 -10.04 -7.83 -12.38
CA LEU A 401 -8.91 -7.37 -11.59
C LEU A 401 -8.56 -8.39 -10.49
N ASN A 402 -9.57 -9.15 -10.04
CA ASN A 402 -9.46 -10.19 -9.00
C ASN A 402 -8.95 -9.67 -7.64
N LEU A 403 -9.13 -8.38 -7.35
CA LEU A 403 -8.78 -7.83 -6.06
C LEU A 403 -9.81 -8.23 -5.00
N ALA A 404 -9.35 -8.57 -3.81
CA ALA A 404 -10.23 -8.93 -2.69
C ALA A 404 -11.25 -7.81 -2.39
N GLY A 405 -12.53 -8.17 -2.23
CA GLY A 405 -13.60 -7.22 -1.96
C GLY A 405 -14.20 -6.53 -3.19
N GLU A 406 -13.79 -6.89 -4.41
CA GLU A 406 -14.39 -6.36 -5.63
C GLU A 406 -15.88 -6.75 -5.75
N SER A 407 -16.72 -5.71 -5.96
CA SER A 407 -18.16 -5.87 -6.22
C SER A 407 -18.46 -5.97 -7.72
N SER A 408 -19.44 -6.79 -8.06
CA SER A 408 -19.98 -6.87 -9.43
C SER A 408 -20.94 -5.73 -9.79
N GLY A 409 -21.25 -4.83 -8.84
CA GLY A 409 -22.37 -3.91 -9.03
C GLY A 409 -23.74 -4.62 -8.99
N MET A 410 -24.78 -3.88 -9.34
CA MET A 410 -26.14 -4.41 -9.46
C MET A 410 -26.71 -4.03 -10.83
N PHE A 411 -27.00 -5.01 -11.65
CA PHE A 411 -27.63 -4.84 -12.95
C PHE A 411 -28.68 -5.92 -13.16
N ALA A 412 -29.95 -5.51 -13.24
CA ALA A 412 -31.07 -6.43 -13.38
C ALA A 412 -31.02 -7.21 -14.69
N LYS A 413 -31.27 -8.52 -14.66
CA LYS A 413 -31.40 -9.34 -15.86
C LYS A 413 -32.51 -8.80 -16.72
N LEU A 414 -32.37 -8.88 -18.06
CA LEU A 414 -33.31 -8.35 -19.04
C LEU A 414 -34.77 -8.83 -18.81
N GLN A 415 -34.96 -10.09 -18.45
CA GLN A 415 -36.26 -10.65 -18.14
C GLN A 415 -37.00 -9.99 -16.97
N ASN A 416 -36.29 -9.28 -16.13
CA ASN A 416 -36.82 -8.57 -14.95
C ASN A 416 -37.08 -7.08 -15.22
N TRP A 417 -36.88 -6.62 -16.47
CA TRP A 417 -37.12 -5.23 -16.82
C TRP A 417 -38.64 -4.99 -16.96
N ASP A 418 -39.11 -3.92 -16.31
CA ASP A 418 -40.45 -3.42 -16.50
C ASP A 418 -40.49 -2.37 -17.64
N GLY A 419 -41.68 -1.86 -17.95
CA GLY A 419 -41.85 -0.86 -19.03
C GLY A 419 -41.12 0.48 -18.81
N TYR A 420 -40.54 0.72 -17.61
CA TYR A 420 -39.79 1.94 -17.31
C TYR A 420 -38.27 1.67 -17.19
N THR A 421 -37.87 0.46 -16.95
CA THR A 421 -36.47 0.08 -16.67
C THR A 421 -35.54 0.46 -17.81
N LEU A 422 -35.92 0.27 -19.08
CA LEU A 422 -35.16 0.70 -20.25
C LEU A 422 -34.77 2.18 -20.17
N HIS A 423 -35.71 3.02 -19.81
CA HIS A 423 -35.55 4.48 -19.76
C HIS A 423 -34.67 4.90 -18.57
N SER A 424 -34.95 4.35 -17.39
CA SER A 424 -34.21 4.71 -16.17
C SER A 424 -32.74 4.29 -16.22
N ILE A 425 -32.45 3.09 -16.72
CA ILE A 425 -31.08 2.59 -16.88
C ILE A 425 -30.31 3.43 -17.92
N ALA A 426 -30.97 3.92 -18.96
CA ALA A 426 -30.34 4.76 -19.98
C ALA A 426 -29.71 6.04 -19.43
N PHE A 427 -30.24 6.60 -18.35
CA PHE A 427 -29.65 7.74 -17.66
C PHE A 427 -29.05 7.39 -16.30
N GLY A 428 -28.83 6.08 -16.02
CA GLY A 428 -28.06 5.58 -14.90
C GLY A 428 -28.79 5.49 -13.57
N GLN A 429 -30.11 5.30 -13.58
CA GLN A 429 -30.93 4.96 -12.42
C GLN A 429 -31.41 3.50 -12.52
N GLY A 430 -31.51 2.83 -11.37
CA GLY A 430 -31.87 1.38 -11.34
C GLY A 430 -30.72 0.43 -11.72
N ILE A 431 -29.52 0.95 -11.83
CA ILE A 431 -28.26 0.24 -11.95
C ILE A 431 -27.28 0.76 -10.91
N SER A 432 -26.52 -0.12 -10.25
CA SER A 432 -25.43 0.31 -9.36
C SER A 432 -24.09 -0.21 -9.85
N THR A 433 -23.08 0.62 -9.83
CA THR A 433 -21.75 0.33 -10.37
C THR A 433 -20.67 0.77 -9.36
N THR A 434 -19.46 0.23 -9.54
CA THR A 434 -18.27 0.71 -8.85
C THR A 434 -17.51 1.71 -9.71
N ALA A 435 -16.61 2.49 -9.06
CA ALA A 435 -15.72 3.40 -9.81
C ALA A 435 -14.82 2.63 -10.79
N LEU A 436 -14.40 1.41 -10.44
CA LEU A 436 -13.58 0.57 -11.32
C LEU A 436 -14.34 0.16 -12.59
N GLN A 437 -15.60 -0.25 -12.48
CA GLN A 437 -16.43 -0.58 -13.65
C GLN A 437 -16.60 0.63 -14.58
N LEU A 438 -16.83 1.82 -14.02
CA LEU A 438 -16.93 3.05 -14.81
C LEU A 438 -15.59 3.39 -15.49
N ALA A 439 -14.46 3.30 -14.76
CA ALA A 439 -13.13 3.53 -15.32
C ALA A 439 -12.85 2.60 -16.50
N THR A 440 -13.14 1.31 -16.34
CA THR A 440 -12.93 0.29 -17.39
C THR A 440 -13.82 0.56 -18.61
N ALA A 441 -15.12 0.87 -18.41
CA ALA A 441 -16.04 1.16 -19.50
C ALA A 441 -15.66 2.44 -20.29
N TYR A 442 -15.24 3.50 -19.60
CA TYR A 442 -14.77 4.72 -20.27
C TYR A 442 -13.40 4.56 -20.92
N SER A 443 -12.54 3.69 -20.37
CA SER A 443 -11.28 3.33 -21.02
C SER A 443 -11.53 2.66 -22.39
N ALA A 444 -12.60 1.87 -22.53
CA ALA A 444 -12.98 1.34 -23.84
C ALA A 444 -13.40 2.44 -24.83
N ILE A 445 -14.06 3.51 -24.40
CA ILE A 445 -14.32 4.69 -25.26
C ILE A 445 -13.00 5.38 -25.61
N ALA A 446 -12.09 5.53 -24.65
CA ALA A 446 -10.84 6.26 -24.81
C ALA A 446 -9.88 5.61 -25.80
N ASN A 447 -9.86 4.28 -25.90
CA ASN A 447 -8.90 3.49 -26.70
C ASN A 447 -9.46 2.91 -28.00
N GLY A 448 -10.60 3.42 -28.50
CA GLY A 448 -11.17 2.98 -29.78
C GLY A 448 -12.04 1.72 -29.70
N GLY A 449 -12.63 1.43 -28.55
CA GLY A 449 -13.65 0.39 -28.36
C GLY A 449 -13.15 -0.93 -27.78
N LYS A 450 -11.92 -0.98 -27.27
CA LYS A 450 -11.35 -2.20 -26.67
C LYS A 450 -11.53 -2.18 -25.16
N LEU A 451 -12.31 -3.13 -24.60
CA LEU A 451 -12.40 -3.32 -23.16
C LEU A 451 -11.17 -4.07 -22.68
N MET A 452 -10.25 -3.34 -22.02
CA MET A 452 -9.02 -3.91 -21.48
C MET A 452 -9.27 -4.60 -20.14
N LYS A 453 -8.50 -5.67 -19.87
CA LYS A 453 -8.43 -6.26 -18.53
C LYS A 453 -7.69 -5.28 -17.60
N PRO A 454 -8.28 -4.86 -16.47
CA PRO A 454 -7.56 -4.05 -15.50
C PRO A 454 -6.35 -4.79 -14.90
N ILE A 455 -5.23 -4.08 -14.73
CA ILE A 455 -3.99 -4.62 -14.17
C ILE A 455 -3.55 -3.72 -13.02
N ILE A 456 -3.24 -4.31 -11.87
CA ILE A 456 -2.70 -3.61 -10.70
C ILE A 456 -1.33 -4.17 -10.26
N VAL A 457 -1.05 -5.43 -10.55
CA VAL A 457 0.29 -6.02 -10.42
C VAL A 457 0.81 -6.26 -11.83
N GLU A 458 1.96 -5.71 -12.15
CA GLU A 458 2.60 -5.85 -13.47
C GLU A 458 3.53 -7.05 -13.54
N THR A 459 4.38 -7.22 -12.51
CA THR A 459 5.41 -8.25 -12.52
C THR A 459 5.63 -8.80 -11.12
N ILE A 460 5.91 -10.10 -11.03
CA ILE A 460 6.34 -10.79 -9.82
C ILE A 460 7.76 -11.28 -10.04
N LYS A 461 8.69 -10.93 -9.13
CA LYS A 461 10.11 -11.30 -9.23
C LYS A 461 10.59 -11.95 -7.92
N ASP A 462 11.59 -12.81 -8.03
CA ASP A 462 12.34 -13.29 -6.87
C ASP A 462 13.35 -12.25 -6.34
N ASP A 463 14.10 -12.61 -5.31
CA ASP A 463 15.10 -11.72 -4.70
C ASP A 463 16.31 -11.47 -5.62
N GLU A 464 16.59 -12.34 -6.59
CA GLU A 464 17.62 -12.18 -7.62
C GLU A 464 17.16 -11.34 -8.84
N GLY A 465 15.87 -10.93 -8.86
CA GLY A 465 15.28 -10.14 -9.94
C GLY A 465 14.77 -10.95 -11.12
N LYS A 466 14.77 -12.28 -11.04
CA LYS A 466 14.20 -13.16 -12.07
C LYS A 466 12.67 -13.04 -12.07
N ILE A 467 12.10 -12.87 -13.25
CA ILE A 467 10.67 -12.80 -13.44
C ILE A 467 10.05 -14.19 -13.20
N ILE A 468 9.11 -14.26 -12.26
CA ILE A 468 8.30 -15.43 -11.94
C ILE A 468 7.00 -15.41 -12.72
N GLU A 469 6.36 -14.21 -12.80
CA GLU A 469 5.12 -14.00 -13.54
C GLU A 469 5.06 -12.55 -14.03
N GLN A 470 4.53 -12.36 -15.24
CA GLN A 470 4.33 -11.04 -15.84
C GLN A 470 2.92 -10.95 -16.40
N PHE A 471 2.25 -9.83 -16.10
CA PHE A 471 0.87 -9.58 -16.52
C PHE A 471 0.88 -8.56 -17.66
N GLU A 472 0.70 -9.08 -18.87
CA GLU A 472 0.67 -8.25 -20.08
C GLU A 472 -0.72 -7.65 -20.32
N PRO A 473 -0.79 -6.45 -20.93
CA PRO A 473 -2.04 -5.86 -21.38
C PRO A 473 -2.82 -6.80 -22.29
N SER A 474 -4.10 -7.03 -21.98
CA SER A 474 -4.96 -7.93 -22.75
C SER A 474 -6.35 -7.33 -22.97
N VAL A 475 -6.87 -7.53 -24.18
CA VAL A 475 -8.22 -7.12 -24.55
C VAL A 475 -9.20 -8.21 -24.14
N LEU A 476 -10.14 -7.89 -23.28
CA LEU A 476 -11.23 -8.81 -22.92
C LEU A 476 -12.21 -8.98 -24.09
N ARG A 477 -12.57 -7.86 -24.74
CA ARG A 477 -13.48 -7.82 -25.89
C ARG A 477 -13.47 -6.47 -26.61
N ASN A 478 -13.91 -6.44 -27.86
CA ASN A 478 -14.21 -5.21 -28.57
C ASN A 478 -15.71 -4.89 -28.35
N VAL A 479 -16.00 -3.67 -27.90
CA VAL A 479 -17.37 -3.23 -27.55
C VAL A 479 -17.96 -2.24 -28.55
N ALA A 480 -17.11 -1.58 -29.35
CA ALA A 480 -17.55 -0.65 -30.39
C ALA A 480 -16.41 -0.40 -31.41
N SER A 481 -16.77 0.22 -32.53
CA SER A 481 -15.81 0.69 -33.52
C SER A 481 -15.10 1.98 -33.05
N THR A 482 -13.91 2.23 -33.59
CA THR A 482 -13.17 3.48 -33.35
C THR A 482 -13.98 4.70 -33.78
N ALA A 483 -14.70 4.62 -34.92
CA ALA A 483 -15.54 5.72 -35.41
C ALA A 483 -16.66 6.10 -34.42
N ALA A 484 -17.31 5.10 -33.79
CA ALA A 484 -18.35 5.36 -32.80
C ALA A 484 -17.74 5.97 -31.52
N THR A 485 -16.61 5.45 -31.05
CA THR A 485 -15.94 5.97 -29.86
C THR A 485 -15.37 7.37 -30.09
N ASP A 486 -14.83 7.69 -31.25
CA ASP A 486 -14.37 9.04 -31.62
C ASP A 486 -15.54 10.05 -31.61
N THR A 487 -16.71 9.62 -32.11
CA THR A 487 -17.92 10.44 -32.02
C THR A 487 -18.31 10.70 -30.56
N ILE A 488 -18.30 9.68 -29.70
CA ILE A 488 -18.57 9.84 -28.26
C ILE A 488 -17.52 10.74 -27.60
N LYS A 489 -16.22 10.60 -27.92
CA LYS A 489 -15.16 11.51 -27.39
C LYS A 489 -15.45 12.97 -27.74
N SER A 490 -15.87 13.24 -29.00
CA SER A 490 -16.23 14.60 -29.40
C SER A 490 -17.42 15.16 -28.61
N TYR A 491 -18.40 14.31 -28.25
CA TYR A 491 -19.53 14.73 -27.41
C TYR A 491 -19.07 14.97 -25.95
N LEU A 492 -18.18 14.13 -25.41
CA LEU A 492 -17.60 14.32 -24.08
C LEU A 492 -16.76 15.61 -23.98
N GLN A 493 -16.02 15.95 -25.05
CA GLN A 493 -15.34 17.23 -25.16
C GLN A 493 -16.33 18.39 -25.08
N GLY A 494 -17.46 18.31 -25.79
CA GLY A 494 -18.53 19.32 -25.74
C GLY A 494 -19.06 19.56 -24.31
N VAL A 495 -19.06 18.54 -23.43
CA VAL A 495 -19.47 18.71 -22.02
C VAL A 495 -18.56 19.70 -21.28
N VAL A 496 -17.26 19.67 -21.60
CA VAL A 496 -16.25 20.57 -20.99
C VAL A 496 -16.15 21.88 -21.73
N ASP A 497 -16.31 21.91 -23.06
CA ASP A 497 -16.22 23.17 -23.83
C ASP A 497 -17.36 24.11 -23.53
N SER A 498 -18.62 23.63 -23.51
CA SER A 498 -19.83 24.44 -23.41
C SER A 498 -20.94 23.84 -22.55
N GLY A 499 -20.72 22.64 -21.98
CA GLY A 499 -21.75 21.89 -21.29
C GLY A 499 -21.71 22.04 -19.77
N THR A 500 -22.14 20.96 -19.10
CA THR A 500 -22.31 20.92 -17.64
C THR A 500 -20.98 21.00 -16.85
N ALA A 501 -19.84 20.80 -17.50
CA ALA A 501 -18.51 20.88 -16.89
C ALA A 501 -17.62 22.00 -17.46
N ARG A 502 -18.22 23.06 -18.07
CA ARG A 502 -17.45 24.15 -18.71
C ARG A 502 -16.43 24.85 -17.80
N HIS A 503 -16.67 24.87 -16.50
CA HIS A 503 -15.82 25.52 -15.49
C HIS A 503 -14.51 24.79 -15.21
N ILE A 504 -14.36 23.52 -15.68
CA ILE A 504 -13.09 22.78 -15.58
C ILE A 504 -12.26 22.84 -16.86
N LYS A 505 -12.69 23.63 -17.86
CA LYS A 505 -11.92 23.79 -19.10
C LYS A 505 -10.52 24.30 -18.77
N MET A 506 -9.54 23.76 -19.48
CA MET A 506 -8.12 24.12 -19.39
C MET A 506 -7.67 24.57 -20.80
N ASP A 507 -6.88 25.65 -20.86
CA ASP A 507 -6.48 26.24 -22.16
C ASP A 507 -5.32 25.49 -22.80
N TYR A 508 -4.54 24.77 -21.99
CA TYR A 508 -3.32 24.07 -22.40
C TYR A 508 -3.53 22.58 -22.72
N ILE A 509 -4.69 22.02 -22.40
CA ILE A 509 -5.03 20.63 -22.74
C ILE A 509 -6.53 20.48 -22.95
N GLN A 510 -6.89 19.73 -23.96
CA GLN A 510 -8.29 19.40 -24.17
C GLN A 510 -8.68 18.16 -23.41
N VAL A 511 -9.72 18.27 -22.62
CA VAL A 511 -10.28 17.18 -21.83
C VAL A 511 -11.72 16.91 -22.24
N GLY A 512 -12.15 15.67 -22.13
CA GLY A 512 -13.55 15.30 -22.29
C GLY A 512 -14.03 14.53 -21.07
N GLY A 513 -15.31 14.68 -20.73
CA GLY A 513 -15.83 13.96 -19.57
C GLY A 513 -17.32 14.10 -19.39
N LYS A 514 -17.84 13.51 -18.31
CA LYS A 514 -19.27 13.52 -18.00
C LYS A 514 -19.50 13.64 -16.50
N THR A 515 -20.38 14.58 -16.13
CA THR A 515 -20.91 14.72 -14.78
C THR A 515 -22.02 13.70 -14.52
N GLY A 516 -22.07 13.17 -13.33
CA GLY A 516 -23.17 12.38 -12.79
C GLY A 516 -23.58 12.89 -11.42
N THR A 517 -24.86 12.79 -11.14
CA THR A 517 -25.45 13.06 -9.84
C THR A 517 -26.58 12.06 -9.68
N ALA A 518 -26.51 11.26 -8.67
CA ALA A 518 -27.53 10.27 -8.38
C ALA A 518 -28.02 10.40 -6.94
N GLN A 519 -29.32 10.36 -6.77
CA GLN A 519 -29.96 10.29 -5.46
C GLN A 519 -29.76 8.91 -4.87
N LYS A 520 -29.47 8.80 -3.59
CA LYS A 520 -29.27 7.49 -2.93
C LYS A 520 -30.61 6.81 -2.66
N ASN A 521 -30.63 5.51 -2.88
CA ASN A 521 -31.76 4.67 -2.48
C ASN A 521 -31.86 4.54 -0.96
N ILE A 522 -33.06 4.47 -0.42
CA ILE A 522 -33.30 4.22 1.00
C ILE A 522 -33.08 2.74 1.25
N THR A 523 -32.14 2.41 2.14
CA THR A 523 -31.89 1.01 2.55
C THR A 523 -33.13 0.41 3.18
N GLY A 524 -33.62 -0.72 2.65
CA GLY A 524 -34.74 -1.46 3.21
C GLY A 524 -36.14 -0.98 2.81
N THR A 525 -36.28 0.08 2.01
CA THR A 525 -37.55 0.59 1.50
C THR A 525 -37.46 0.95 0.01
N LYS A 526 -38.62 0.99 -0.68
CA LYS A 526 -38.65 1.48 -2.09
C LYS A 526 -38.63 3.00 -2.08
N GLY A 527 -37.67 3.61 -2.79
CA GLY A 527 -37.60 5.04 -3.02
C GLY A 527 -36.23 5.66 -2.80
N TYR A 528 -36.12 6.95 -3.08
CA TYR A 528 -34.90 7.71 -2.93
C TYR A 528 -34.92 8.52 -1.64
N SER A 529 -33.76 8.59 -0.96
CA SER A 529 -33.62 9.40 0.25
C SER A 529 -33.57 10.90 -0.12
N GLN A 530 -34.29 11.73 0.60
CA GLN A 530 -34.24 13.18 0.40
C GLN A 530 -32.88 13.74 0.87
N GLY A 531 -32.23 14.55 0.04
CA GLY A 531 -31.01 15.28 0.39
C GLY A 531 -29.71 14.45 0.35
N LYS A 532 -29.76 13.15 0.05
CA LYS A 532 -28.55 12.30 -0.05
C LYS A 532 -28.22 11.95 -1.48
N TYR A 533 -27.04 12.33 -1.92
CA TYR A 533 -26.59 12.17 -3.30
C TYR A 533 -25.20 11.54 -3.36
N SER A 534 -24.92 10.90 -4.47
CA SER A 534 -23.57 10.57 -4.91
C SER A 534 -23.22 11.46 -6.10
N SER A 535 -22.16 12.23 -5.96
CA SER A 535 -21.61 13.07 -7.01
C SER A 535 -20.51 12.32 -7.72
N VAL A 536 -20.46 12.34 -9.05
CA VAL A 536 -19.42 11.66 -9.83
C VAL A 536 -19.02 12.50 -11.04
N PHE A 537 -17.74 12.47 -11.37
CA PHE A 537 -17.21 12.92 -12.64
C PHE A 537 -16.26 11.88 -13.21
N ILE A 538 -16.37 11.62 -14.49
CA ILE A 538 -15.42 10.78 -15.20
C ILE A 538 -14.95 11.53 -16.44
N GLY A 539 -13.64 11.58 -16.63
CA GLY A 539 -13.03 12.27 -17.75
C GLY A 539 -11.80 11.57 -18.27
N MET A 540 -11.32 12.00 -19.42
CA MET A 540 -10.15 11.51 -20.11
C MET A 540 -9.34 12.64 -20.72
N PHE A 541 -8.03 12.46 -20.76
CA PHE A 541 -7.11 13.45 -21.30
C PHE A 541 -5.82 12.82 -21.86
N PRO A 542 -5.17 13.46 -22.86
CA PRO A 542 -5.74 14.44 -23.79
C PRO A 542 -6.92 13.80 -24.56
N ILE A 543 -7.94 14.59 -24.93
CA ILE A 543 -9.16 13.99 -25.52
C ILE A 543 -8.92 13.42 -26.92
N GLU A 544 -7.97 13.96 -27.69
CA GLU A 544 -7.63 13.52 -29.04
C GLU A 544 -7.02 12.11 -29.01
N LYS A 545 -6.09 11.87 -28.09
CA LYS A 545 -5.41 10.58 -27.88
C LYS A 545 -5.32 10.31 -26.38
N PRO A 546 -6.38 9.77 -25.77
CA PRO A 546 -6.42 9.63 -24.33
C PRO A 546 -5.31 8.72 -23.79
N GLN A 547 -4.57 9.24 -22.82
CA GLN A 547 -3.53 8.53 -22.08
C GLN A 547 -3.97 8.17 -20.66
N MET A 548 -4.94 8.92 -20.13
CA MET A 548 -5.51 8.64 -18.82
C MET A 548 -7.03 8.81 -18.81
N VAL A 549 -7.71 7.92 -18.11
CA VAL A 549 -9.09 8.02 -17.69
C VAL A 549 -9.12 8.16 -16.18
N VAL A 550 -9.84 9.19 -15.68
CA VAL A 550 -9.94 9.48 -14.26
C VAL A 550 -11.41 9.50 -13.85
N VAL A 551 -11.74 8.70 -12.85
CA VAL A 551 -13.04 8.70 -12.15
C VAL A 551 -12.84 9.34 -10.80
N VAL A 552 -13.71 10.29 -10.44
CA VAL A 552 -13.78 10.87 -9.10
C VAL A 552 -15.22 10.84 -8.63
N PHE A 553 -15.45 10.41 -7.40
CA PHE A 553 -16.77 10.49 -6.80
C PHE A 553 -16.71 10.91 -5.33
N PHE A 554 -17.79 11.57 -4.88
CA PHE A 554 -18.03 11.89 -3.47
C PHE A 554 -19.39 11.35 -3.05
N ASP A 555 -19.43 10.71 -1.90
CA ASP A 555 -20.63 10.15 -1.31
C ASP A 555 -21.18 11.09 -0.22
N GLU A 556 -22.46 11.43 -0.33
CA GLU A 556 -23.17 12.34 0.57
C GLU A 556 -22.44 13.70 0.78
N PRO A 557 -22.02 14.42 -0.28
CA PRO A 557 -21.49 15.78 -0.09
C PRO A 557 -22.60 16.72 0.43
N ALA A 558 -22.18 17.77 1.13
CA ALA A 558 -23.06 18.76 1.72
C ALA A 558 -23.96 19.46 0.69
N PRO A 559 -25.10 20.01 1.10
CA PRO A 559 -25.98 20.80 0.23
C PRO A 559 -25.20 21.90 -0.52
N GLY A 560 -25.44 22.03 -1.82
CA GLY A 560 -24.69 22.93 -2.72
C GLY A 560 -23.54 22.25 -3.47
N PHE A 561 -22.98 21.18 -2.93
CA PHE A 561 -21.89 20.40 -3.56
C PHE A 561 -22.33 19.05 -4.12
N HIS A 562 -23.61 18.74 -4.07
CA HIS A 562 -24.15 17.41 -4.45
C HIS A 562 -24.15 17.13 -5.96
N TYR A 563 -23.93 18.15 -6.80
CA TYR A 563 -23.78 17.93 -8.24
C TYR A 563 -22.36 17.50 -8.60
N GLY A 564 -22.25 16.60 -9.60
CA GLY A 564 -20.93 16.20 -10.12
C GLY A 564 -20.12 17.38 -10.68
N SER A 565 -20.80 18.44 -11.10
CA SER A 565 -20.16 19.70 -11.54
C SER A 565 -19.59 20.53 -10.39
N THR A 566 -20.15 20.45 -9.18
CA THR A 566 -19.73 21.33 -8.07
C THR A 566 -18.71 20.70 -7.13
N SER A 567 -18.47 19.38 -7.21
CA SER A 567 -17.52 18.66 -6.36
C SER A 567 -16.55 17.79 -7.17
N SER A 568 -17.04 16.73 -7.83
CA SER A 568 -16.18 15.73 -8.48
C SER A 568 -15.42 16.30 -9.70
N ALA A 569 -16.03 17.19 -10.49
CA ALA A 569 -15.37 17.80 -11.64
C ALA A 569 -14.23 18.76 -11.25
N PRO A 570 -14.38 19.67 -10.27
CA PRO A 570 -13.25 20.48 -9.79
C PRO A 570 -12.11 19.64 -9.22
N THR A 571 -12.41 18.56 -8.49
CA THR A 571 -11.38 17.63 -7.98
C THR A 571 -10.69 16.89 -9.12
N PHE A 572 -11.42 16.44 -10.15
CA PHE A 572 -10.82 15.91 -11.37
C PHE A 572 -9.85 16.90 -12.00
N LYS A 573 -10.26 18.17 -12.20
CA LYS A 573 -9.38 19.21 -12.74
C LYS A 573 -8.09 19.31 -11.93
N LYS A 574 -8.21 19.40 -10.61
CA LYS A 574 -7.04 19.47 -9.71
C LYS A 574 -6.11 18.27 -9.86
N ILE A 575 -6.65 17.06 -9.95
CA ILE A 575 -5.85 15.83 -10.18
C ILE A 575 -5.12 15.94 -11.52
N VAL A 576 -5.81 16.29 -12.59
CA VAL A 576 -5.22 16.41 -13.93
C VAL A 576 -4.10 17.47 -13.94
N GLU A 577 -4.35 18.66 -13.40
CA GLU A 577 -3.35 19.72 -13.31
C GLU A 577 -2.10 19.26 -12.56
N ASN A 578 -2.26 18.64 -11.40
CA ASN A 578 -1.12 18.15 -10.63
C ASN A 578 -0.34 17.03 -11.34
N ILE A 579 -1.02 16.16 -12.09
CA ILE A 579 -0.35 15.12 -12.91
C ILE A 579 0.43 15.76 -14.06
N LEU A 580 -0.20 16.71 -14.78
CA LEU A 580 0.42 17.35 -15.93
C LEU A 580 1.68 18.15 -15.56
N PHE A 581 1.69 18.73 -14.34
CA PHE A 581 2.82 19.51 -13.83
C PHE A 581 3.88 18.67 -13.10
N MET A 582 3.73 17.34 -13.03
CA MET A 582 4.84 16.51 -12.55
C MET A 582 6.08 16.67 -13.46
N PRO A 583 7.29 16.75 -12.90
CA PRO A 583 8.52 16.95 -13.69
C PRO A 583 8.76 15.88 -14.76
N ASP A 584 8.31 14.66 -14.51
CA ASP A 584 8.46 13.49 -15.39
C ASP A 584 7.21 13.17 -16.25
N CYS A 585 6.19 14.02 -16.20
CA CYS A 585 5.00 13.88 -17.06
C CYS A 585 5.36 14.20 -18.51
N GLN A 586 5.05 13.28 -19.43
CA GLN A 586 5.33 13.43 -20.87
C GLN A 586 4.09 13.82 -21.69
N ILE A 587 2.95 14.02 -21.05
CA ILE A 587 1.67 14.35 -21.75
C ILE A 587 1.74 15.74 -22.36
N LEU A 588 2.35 16.70 -21.65
CA LEU A 588 2.62 18.04 -22.17
C LEU A 588 4.12 18.21 -22.45
N PRO A 589 4.53 18.84 -23.58
CA PRO A 589 5.90 19.23 -23.81
C PRO A 589 6.46 20.10 -22.68
N TYR A 590 7.72 19.90 -22.32
CA TYR A 590 8.36 20.62 -21.22
C TYR A 590 8.26 22.16 -21.37
N ASN A 591 8.41 22.67 -22.59
CA ASN A 591 8.33 24.11 -22.88
C ASN A 591 6.91 24.67 -22.67
N GLU A 592 5.87 23.90 -22.97
CA GLU A 592 4.48 24.32 -22.72
C GLU A 592 4.13 24.30 -21.23
N ARG A 593 4.73 23.39 -20.46
CA ARG A 593 4.64 23.35 -19.00
C ARG A 593 5.22 24.59 -18.34
N LEU A 594 6.35 25.08 -18.83
CA LEU A 594 7.00 26.28 -18.29
C LEU A 594 6.30 27.60 -18.66
N MET A 595 5.65 27.66 -19.84
CA MET A 595 4.99 28.89 -20.31
C MET A 595 3.62 29.15 -19.71
N GLN A 596 2.99 28.17 -19.09
CA GLN A 596 1.59 28.27 -18.62
C GLN A 596 1.41 28.25 -17.11
N THR A 597 2.47 28.20 -16.32
CA THR A 597 2.39 28.07 -14.88
C THR A 597 2.49 29.39 -14.17
N SER A 598 1.39 30.08 -14.07
CA SER A 598 1.14 30.86 -12.86
C SER A 598 0.60 29.90 -11.79
N LEU A 599 1.46 29.47 -10.91
CA LEU A 599 1.09 28.57 -9.81
C LEU A 599 0.48 29.41 -8.67
N THR A 600 -0.64 28.96 -8.12
CA THR A 600 -1.17 29.60 -6.90
C THR A 600 -0.33 29.22 -5.71
N MET A 601 0.23 30.19 -5.03
CA MET A 601 1.08 29.99 -3.86
C MET A 601 0.34 29.25 -2.74
N PRO A 602 0.80 28.07 -2.32
CA PRO A 602 0.15 27.32 -1.25
C PRO A 602 0.32 28.04 0.11
N LYS A 603 -0.59 27.77 1.04
CA LYS A 603 -0.46 28.26 2.42
C LYS A 603 0.59 27.43 3.15
N LEU A 604 1.74 28.02 3.42
CA LEU A 604 2.87 27.39 4.12
C LEU A 604 3.01 27.88 5.56
N THR A 605 2.39 29.00 5.91
CA THR A 605 2.40 29.55 7.28
C THR A 605 1.74 28.59 8.26
N GLY A 606 2.41 28.36 9.40
CA GLY A 606 2.02 27.38 10.41
C GLY A 606 2.53 25.94 10.15
N MET A 607 3.14 25.70 8.99
CA MET A 607 3.78 24.42 8.69
C MET A 607 5.18 24.34 9.30
N HIS A 608 5.63 23.13 9.63
CA HIS A 608 7.03 22.89 9.90
C HIS A 608 7.86 23.20 8.65
N LEU A 609 9.05 23.83 8.81
CA LEU A 609 9.90 24.21 7.67
C LEU A 609 10.08 23.08 6.66
N PHE A 610 10.39 21.89 7.13
CA PHE A 610 10.56 20.71 6.27
C PHE A 610 9.31 20.37 5.43
N GLN A 611 8.11 20.54 5.98
CA GLN A 611 6.86 20.32 5.21
C GLN A 611 6.66 21.41 4.16
N ALA A 612 7.00 22.65 4.49
CA ALA A 612 6.93 23.77 3.56
C ALA A 612 7.93 23.61 2.41
N GLU A 613 9.17 23.21 2.71
CA GLU A 613 10.23 22.92 1.74
C GLU A 613 9.83 21.79 0.78
N ASN A 614 9.31 20.68 1.32
CA ASN A 614 8.79 19.59 0.49
C ASN A 614 7.63 20.04 -0.40
N THR A 615 6.76 20.90 0.11
CA THR A 615 5.65 21.44 -0.68
C THR A 615 6.19 22.32 -1.83
N LEU A 616 7.11 23.22 -1.56
CA LEU A 616 7.71 24.08 -2.59
C LEU A 616 8.52 23.30 -3.63
N SER A 617 9.30 22.30 -3.18
CA SER A 617 10.08 21.44 -4.08
C SER A 617 9.20 20.62 -5.02
N ARG A 618 7.99 20.22 -4.59
CA ARG A 618 7.02 19.53 -5.46
C ARG A 618 6.52 20.41 -6.61
N TYR A 619 6.40 21.71 -6.36
CA TYR A 619 6.00 22.68 -7.39
C TYR A 619 7.19 23.25 -8.18
N GLY A 620 8.42 22.79 -7.88
CA GLY A 620 9.63 23.29 -8.55
C GLY A 620 10.03 24.71 -8.16
N PHE A 621 9.49 25.25 -7.07
CA PHE A 621 9.83 26.58 -6.60
C PHE A 621 11.25 26.63 -6.01
N GLN A 622 12.00 27.66 -6.37
CA GLN A 622 13.20 28.05 -5.64
C GLN A 622 12.81 28.85 -4.40
N TYR A 623 13.40 28.56 -3.27
CA TYR A 623 13.06 29.24 -2.01
C TYR A 623 14.31 29.60 -1.20
N LYS A 624 14.15 30.63 -0.38
CA LYS A 624 15.11 31.10 0.62
C LYS A 624 14.44 31.07 1.99
N VAL A 625 15.17 30.59 2.99
CA VAL A 625 14.71 30.58 4.40
C VAL A 625 15.39 31.70 5.15
N GLU A 626 14.60 32.50 5.89
CA GLU A 626 15.08 33.59 6.73
C GLU A 626 14.59 33.37 8.17
N GLY A 627 15.51 33.38 9.13
CA GLY A 627 15.23 33.26 10.56
C GLY A 627 16.34 32.53 11.33
N PRO A 628 16.17 32.33 12.62
CA PRO A 628 17.21 31.69 13.44
C PRO A 628 17.24 30.18 13.19
N ASP A 629 18.42 29.56 13.16
CA ASP A 629 18.63 28.13 12.90
C ASP A 629 17.90 27.20 13.90
N SER A 630 17.51 27.71 15.05
CA SER A 630 16.74 26.98 16.06
C SER A 630 15.22 26.94 15.80
N ALA A 631 14.73 27.74 14.83
CA ALA A 631 13.31 27.83 14.51
C ALA A 631 12.95 26.85 13.39
N SER A 632 11.79 26.21 13.51
CA SER A 632 11.36 25.19 12.56
C SER A 632 9.94 25.38 12.05
N ILE A 633 9.26 26.47 12.43
CA ILE A 633 7.89 26.78 11.97
C ILE A 633 7.93 27.98 11.02
N VAL A 634 7.25 27.85 9.89
CA VAL A 634 7.06 28.97 8.96
C VAL A 634 6.04 29.94 9.57
N ILE A 635 6.51 31.10 10.01
CA ILE A 635 5.68 32.16 10.61
C ILE A 635 5.15 33.15 9.57
N ASP A 636 5.86 33.29 8.46
CA ASP A 636 5.46 34.12 7.33
C ASP A 636 6.03 33.59 6.01
N GLN A 637 5.36 33.91 4.90
CA GLN A 637 5.79 33.55 3.56
C GLN A 637 5.58 34.70 2.58
N TYR A 638 6.46 34.80 1.63
CA TYR A 638 6.33 35.72 0.50
C TYR A 638 6.69 35.00 -0.79
N PRO A 639 5.81 35.00 -1.81
CA PRO A 639 4.48 35.64 -1.85
C PRO A 639 3.48 35.03 -0.86
N LYS A 640 2.41 35.78 -0.55
CA LYS A 640 1.34 35.31 0.34
C LYS A 640 0.57 34.16 -0.29
N ALA A 641 -0.05 33.31 0.53
CA ALA A 641 -0.91 32.22 0.07
C ALA A 641 -2.04 32.75 -0.83
N GLY A 642 -2.34 32.01 -1.90
CA GLY A 642 -3.37 32.38 -2.88
C GLY A 642 -2.91 33.37 -3.97
N VAL A 643 -1.70 33.92 -3.88
CA VAL A 643 -1.13 34.76 -4.94
C VAL A 643 -0.64 33.85 -6.07
N THR A 644 -0.97 34.25 -7.30
CA THR A 644 -0.47 33.56 -8.49
C THR A 644 0.96 34.02 -8.79
N VAL A 645 1.89 33.08 -8.88
CA VAL A 645 3.32 33.33 -9.05
C VAL A 645 3.90 32.50 -10.20
N ASP A 646 4.93 33.02 -10.83
CA ASP A 646 5.77 32.27 -11.77
C ASP A 646 6.58 31.20 -11.00
N PRO A 647 6.78 29.97 -11.50
CA PRO A 647 7.60 28.94 -10.86
C PRO A 647 9.03 29.37 -10.53
N HIS A 648 9.58 30.30 -11.31
CA HIS A 648 10.93 30.85 -11.10
C HIS A 648 10.96 32.03 -10.11
N TYR A 649 9.77 32.46 -9.59
CA TYR A 649 9.73 33.54 -8.62
C TYR A 649 10.34 33.06 -7.30
N PRO A 650 11.32 33.80 -6.74
CA PRO A 650 11.99 33.39 -5.50
C PRO A 650 11.02 33.49 -4.32
N ILE A 651 10.77 32.36 -3.69
CA ILE A 651 9.93 32.27 -2.50
C ILE A 651 10.79 32.57 -1.27
N THR A 652 10.28 33.40 -0.36
CA THR A 652 10.92 33.61 0.94
C THR A 652 10.05 33.05 2.05
N LEU A 653 10.62 32.15 2.84
CA LEU A 653 10.01 31.63 4.06
C LEU A 653 10.66 32.27 5.26
N LYS A 654 9.88 32.91 6.13
CA LYS A 654 10.35 33.36 7.44
C LYS A 654 10.00 32.30 8.48
N ILE A 655 11.01 31.87 9.23
CA ILE A 655 10.85 30.90 10.31
C ILE A 655 11.02 31.58 11.67
N GLY A 656 10.27 31.08 12.65
CA GLY A 656 10.29 31.62 14.01
C GLY A 656 9.78 30.63 15.04
N PRO A 657 9.82 30.99 16.35
CA PRO A 657 9.23 30.18 17.39
C PRO A 657 7.69 30.18 17.24
N ASN A 658 7.07 29.06 17.51
CA ASN A 658 5.61 28.92 17.48
C ASN A 658 4.98 29.71 18.64
N ALA A 659 4.29 30.81 18.34
CA ALA A 659 3.67 31.66 19.36
C ALA A 659 2.38 31.07 19.96
N ASP A 660 1.76 30.10 19.30
CA ASP A 660 0.47 29.49 19.70
C ASP A 660 0.52 27.97 19.66
N LYS A 661 0.90 27.35 20.74
CA LYS A 661 0.47 26.05 21.31
C LYS A 661 1.63 25.37 22.04
N LYS A 662 1.34 24.73 23.18
CA LYS A 662 2.22 23.74 23.81
C LYS A 662 2.70 22.78 22.72
N ALA A 663 3.96 22.90 22.33
CA ALA A 663 4.57 22.02 21.34
C ALA A 663 4.42 20.57 21.82
N PRO A 664 3.96 19.64 20.97
CA PRO A 664 4.09 18.23 21.30
C PRO A 664 5.57 17.94 21.49
N VAL A 665 5.91 17.25 22.57
CA VAL A 665 7.29 16.80 22.85
C VAL A 665 7.60 15.74 21.79
N TYR A 666 8.34 16.14 20.75
CA TYR A 666 8.83 15.20 19.74
C TYR A 666 10.10 14.55 20.25
N GLU A 667 10.12 13.21 20.28
CA GLU A 667 11.36 12.47 20.52
C GLU A 667 12.36 12.83 19.40
N THR A 668 13.51 13.37 19.77
CA THR A 668 14.58 13.71 18.84
C THR A 668 15.55 12.55 18.70
N GLY A 669 15.92 12.21 17.46
CA GLY A 669 16.95 11.23 17.13
C GLY A 669 18.07 11.85 16.30
N THR A 670 19.06 11.04 15.96
CA THR A 670 20.16 11.41 15.04
C THR A 670 20.02 10.62 13.75
N MET A 671 20.19 11.28 12.61
CA MET A 671 20.13 10.67 11.29
C MET A 671 21.22 9.60 11.13
N PRO A 672 20.88 8.33 10.91
CA PRO A 672 21.87 7.29 10.64
C PRO A 672 22.52 7.47 9.27
N ASN A 673 23.73 6.94 9.11
CA ASN A 673 24.32 6.82 7.77
C ASN A 673 23.72 5.63 7.06
N LEU A 674 22.89 5.90 6.05
CA LEU A 674 22.16 4.89 5.26
C LEU A 674 22.88 4.61 3.92
N VAL A 675 23.84 5.43 3.52
CA VAL A 675 24.60 5.27 2.29
C VAL A 675 25.49 4.03 2.38
N GLY A 676 25.52 3.23 1.33
CA GLY A 676 26.26 1.96 1.27
C GLY A 676 25.55 0.76 1.93
N LEU A 677 24.34 0.95 2.47
CA LEU A 677 23.53 -0.13 2.99
C LEU A 677 22.62 -0.69 1.89
N SER A 678 22.22 -1.96 2.01
CA SER A 678 21.08 -2.44 1.23
C SER A 678 19.83 -1.65 1.60
N LEU A 679 18.90 -1.47 0.64
CA LEU A 679 17.63 -0.80 0.94
C LEU A 679 16.91 -1.39 2.15
N ARG A 680 17.01 -2.70 2.33
CA ARG A 680 16.46 -3.42 3.46
C ARG A 680 17.08 -2.95 4.79
N GLU A 681 18.38 -2.81 4.84
CA GLU A 681 19.10 -2.33 6.02
C GLU A 681 18.87 -0.85 6.28
N ALA A 682 18.84 -0.05 5.21
CA ALA A 682 18.54 1.37 5.29
C ALA A 682 17.15 1.65 5.86
N LEU A 683 16.12 0.96 5.37
CA LEU A 683 14.76 1.05 5.90
C LEU A 683 14.67 0.65 7.37
N LYS A 684 15.38 -0.38 7.74
CA LYS A 684 15.44 -0.87 9.10
C LYS A 684 16.04 0.18 10.05
N GLN A 685 17.18 0.76 9.68
CA GLN A 685 17.79 1.82 10.48
C GLN A 685 16.92 3.08 10.53
N ALA A 686 16.31 3.43 9.42
CA ALA A 686 15.38 4.55 9.36
C ALA A 686 14.14 4.33 10.25
N SER A 687 13.58 3.11 10.26
CA SER A 687 12.41 2.79 11.07
C SER A 687 12.70 2.81 12.59
N ILE A 688 13.91 2.42 12.99
CA ILE A 688 14.36 2.51 14.39
C ILE A 688 14.36 3.96 14.87
N GLN A 689 14.75 4.87 14.00
CA GLN A 689 14.77 6.32 14.28
C GLN A 689 13.39 6.98 14.02
N GLY A 690 12.38 6.19 13.68
CA GLY A 690 11.05 6.71 13.37
C GLY A 690 10.98 7.58 12.11
N LEU A 691 11.91 7.38 11.16
CA LEU A 691 11.94 8.13 9.90
C LEU A 691 10.92 7.59 8.90
N ALA A 692 10.25 8.50 8.20
CA ALA A 692 9.48 8.19 7.02
C ALA A 692 10.41 8.20 5.80
N VAL A 693 10.63 7.04 5.17
CA VAL A 693 11.59 6.90 4.06
C VAL A 693 10.88 6.86 2.73
N ASN A 694 11.35 7.68 1.78
CA ASN A 694 11.00 7.60 0.37
C ASN A 694 12.19 7.04 -0.40
N ILE A 695 11.98 6.02 -1.22
CA ILE A 695 13.05 5.33 -1.92
C ILE A 695 12.84 5.43 -3.43
N ARG A 696 13.93 5.69 -4.15
CA ARG A 696 14.01 5.63 -5.61
C ARG A 696 15.06 4.60 -6.01
N GLY A 697 14.66 3.64 -6.85
CA GLY A 697 15.54 2.56 -7.32
C GLY A 697 15.52 1.32 -6.41
N SER A 698 16.46 0.40 -6.64
CA SER A 698 16.60 -0.88 -5.94
C SER A 698 18.08 -1.23 -5.72
N GLY A 699 18.39 -2.06 -4.70
CA GLY A 699 19.76 -2.50 -4.41
C GLY A 699 20.39 -1.77 -3.23
N MET A 700 21.57 -1.15 -3.43
CA MET A 700 22.32 -0.44 -2.39
C MET A 700 22.02 1.05 -2.40
N VAL A 701 21.90 1.67 -1.24
CA VAL A 701 21.68 3.12 -1.12
C VAL A 701 22.94 3.87 -1.58
N ARG A 702 22.77 4.74 -2.57
CA ARG A 702 23.83 5.59 -3.12
C ARG A 702 23.82 6.99 -2.51
N SER A 703 22.63 7.50 -2.21
CA SER A 703 22.49 8.82 -1.57
C SER A 703 21.32 8.85 -0.59
N GLN A 704 21.40 9.74 0.37
CA GLN A 704 20.35 10.07 1.32
C GLN A 704 20.17 11.58 1.42
N SER A 705 18.92 12.05 1.51
CA SER A 705 18.61 13.49 1.48
C SER A 705 18.92 14.24 2.78
N VAL A 706 19.08 13.52 3.88
CA VAL A 706 19.43 14.10 5.19
C VAL A 706 20.83 13.61 5.56
N LEU A 707 21.72 14.54 5.91
CA LEU A 707 23.10 14.21 6.24
C LEU A 707 23.20 13.33 7.50
N PRO A 708 24.05 12.28 7.50
CA PRO A 708 24.32 11.48 8.70
C PRO A 708 24.74 12.36 9.89
N GLY A 709 24.25 12.03 11.08
CA GLY A 709 24.53 12.80 12.29
C GLY A 709 23.65 14.04 12.51
N SER A 710 22.83 14.43 11.52
CA SER A 710 21.87 15.53 11.66
C SER A 710 20.79 15.19 12.69
N ARG A 711 20.33 16.19 13.43
CA ARG A 711 19.21 16.03 14.36
C ARG A 711 17.92 15.82 13.60
N ILE A 712 17.18 14.78 13.93
CA ILE A 712 15.91 14.42 13.28
C ILE A 712 14.80 14.33 14.32
N LEU A 713 13.57 14.54 13.87
CA LEU A 713 12.36 14.31 14.66
C LEU A 713 11.72 13.00 14.22
N LYS A 714 11.07 12.30 15.13
CA LYS A 714 10.27 11.12 14.80
C LYS A 714 9.20 11.50 13.76
N GLY A 715 9.16 10.77 12.63
CA GLY A 715 8.33 11.10 11.47
C GLY A 715 9.02 11.99 10.41
N SER A 716 10.28 12.40 10.62
CA SER A 716 11.05 13.12 9.59
C SER A 716 11.17 12.28 8.32
N LYS A 717 11.02 12.92 7.16
CA LYS A 717 11.15 12.25 5.85
C LYS A 717 12.61 12.21 5.40
N CYS A 718 13.04 11.06 4.92
CA CYS A 718 14.34 10.87 4.28
C CYS A 718 14.14 10.24 2.89
N TYR A 719 14.75 10.83 1.87
CA TYR A 719 14.76 10.28 0.52
C TYR A 719 16.06 9.51 0.31
N LEU A 720 15.92 8.27 -0.17
CA LEU A 720 17.05 7.41 -0.49
C LEU A 720 17.04 7.11 -1.98
N GLU A 721 18.19 7.28 -2.64
CA GLU A 721 18.41 6.76 -3.97
C GLU A 721 19.24 5.48 -3.87
N ALA A 722 18.81 4.43 -4.55
CA ALA A 722 19.47 3.15 -4.56
C ALA A 722 19.69 2.67 -6.00
N SER A 723 20.78 1.94 -6.22
CA SER A 723 21.06 1.23 -7.48
C SER A 723 21.65 -0.14 -7.18
N LEU A 724 21.50 -1.07 -8.13
CA LEU A 724 22.14 -2.37 -8.11
C LEU A 724 23.66 -2.26 -8.14
#